data_230b87e868651867699386ce8a3ebd78
#
_entry.id   230b87e868651867699386ce8a3ebd78
#
_cell.length_a   1.000
_cell.length_b   1.000
_cell.length_c   1.000
_cell.angle_alpha   90.00
_cell.angle_beta   90.00
_cell.angle_gamma   90.00
#
_symmetry.space_group_name_H-M   'P 1'
#
loop_
_entity.id
_entity.type
_entity.pdbx_description
1 polymer ?
#
loop_
_entity_poly.entity_id
_entity_poly.type
_entity_poly.pdbx_seq_one_letter_code
_entity_poly.pdbx_strand_id
1 'polypeptide(L)'
;MKVILAEKPSVAREIAAIVGASEKQDGYLLGNDYAVTWALGHLVQLALPEAYGCVGFHREHLPILPRPFILVPKQIPEDKKGYRSDPMALKQLKIIDSLFKKCSSIIVATDAGREGELIFRYIYEYLQCQKPFQRLWISSLTEKGIKTGLANLQEGSAFDLLYASAQKRSEADWLVGINATQALSIAVGEGIYSLGRVQTPTLAMVCKRFLDHTHFQKKPFYQLRLKHQKSYTDFFSISAKIEDKKEAEALQKQLEKSPMAEVISTEKEVVKEQPPLLYDLTGLQKEANKKWNFSADETLQIAQSLYEQKYITYPRTGSKYISEDVWEEIPQLIRLLQESEAYANEAKLVKIGALNKKMVNDLKVTDHHGLLITERFPTNLTAKENTIYKMIATRLLEAVSEPCVKEVQKTLLEALHTDFLVKGVQVLQAGWRAIGGFYSDETAKDSEKDNEGDSNQVLPELVQGESIKIKAVEILSKTTQPPALYTESGLLGAMETAGKTLEDKAQRELLQGAGIGTPATRAAIIETLLKRNYIERKQKSLIPTDKGMQVYQWVKSLTIADVALTGEWESQLQKIEQGELSPDSFSSDMEAYTHSLTDTFLAMDIPQKEKLKITCPKCRNASLLLFEKVAKCPNEDCGYVLFRNVCGKPLTDELLKTLFEKGKTPLIKGMKSKSGSTFDAYIHLKENGETAFEFPEKTSKKRKY
;
A
#
# COMPACT_ATOMS: atom_id res chain seq x y z
N MET A 1 -19.57 25.60 29.70
CA MET A 1 -19.09 24.26 29.26
C MET A 1 -18.34 24.43 27.94
N LYS A 2 -17.12 23.88 27.83
CA LYS A 2 -16.36 23.78 26.60
C LYS A 2 -16.53 22.37 25.97
N VAL A 3 -16.58 22.27 24.65
CA VAL A 3 -16.64 20.98 23.97
C VAL A 3 -15.25 20.69 23.38
N ILE A 4 -14.75 19.47 23.60
CA ILE A 4 -13.54 18.97 22.96
C ILE A 4 -13.98 17.93 21.92
N LEU A 5 -13.64 18.15 20.64
CA LEU A 5 -13.91 17.21 19.55
C LEU A 5 -12.63 16.51 19.15
N ALA A 6 -12.46 15.25 19.52
CA ALA A 6 -11.39 14.40 19.06
C ALA A 6 -11.76 13.67 17.75
N GLU A 7 -10.80 13.12 17.05
CA GLU A 7 -11.07 12.32 15.84
C GLU A 7 -11.61 10.93 16.17
N LYS A 8 -11.09 10.34 17.26
CA LYS A 8 -11.34 8.93 17.62
C LYS A 8 -11.79 8.79 19.07
N PRO A 9 -12.62 7.77 19.39
CA PRO A 9 -13.06 7.54 20.78
C PRO A 9 -11.91 7.24 21.76
N SER A 10 -10.81 6.64 21.29
CA SER A 10 -9.63 6.38 22.11
C SER A 10 -8.97 7.68 22.58
N VAL A 11 -8.70 8.59 21.64
CA VAL A 11 -8.11 9.92 21.91
C VAL A 11 -9.04 10.74 22.83
N ALA A 12 -10.34 10.71 22.56
CA ALA A 12 -11.33 11.36 23.40
C ALA A 12 -11.25 10.90 24.87
N ARG A 13 -11.08 9.60 25.11
CA ARG A 13 -10.95 9.05 26.47
C ARG A 13 -9.66 9.49 27.17
N GLU A 14 -8.54 9.55 26.45
CA GLU A 14 -7.26 10.02 27.03
C GLU A 14 -7.38 11.51 27.43
N ILE A 15 -7.90 12.35 26.53
CA ILE A 15 -8.11 13.77 26.82
C ILE A 15 -9.11 13.95 27.99
N ALA A 16 -10.22 13.19 27.97
CA ALA A 16 -11.26 13.26 29.00
C ALA A 16 -10.73 12.91 30.40
N ALA A 17 -9.85 11.91 30.49
CA ALA A 17 -9.20 11.55 31.75
C ALA A 17 -8.36 12.72 32.31
N ILE A 18 -7.66 13.44 31.43
CA ILE A 18 -6.77 14.56 31.83
C ILE A 18 -7.57 15.79 32.23
N VAL A 19 -8.67 16.10 31.54
CA VAL A 19 -9.52 17.27 31.87
C VAL A 19 -10.56 16.95 32.97
N GLY A 20 -10.63 15.68 33.44
CA GLY A 20 -11.53 15.25 34.48
C GLY A 20 -12.99 15.04 34.02
N ALA A 21 -13.21 14.79 32.74
CA ALA A 21 -14.51 14.43 32.18
C ALA A 21 -14.74 12.93 32.28
N SER A 22 -15.17 12.42 33.44
CA SER A 22 -15.25 10.99 33.73
C SER A 22 -16.62 10.37 33.55
N GLU A 23 -17.71 11.19 33.50
CA GLU A 23 -19.06 10.72 33.35
C GLU A 23 -19.37 10.28 31.95
N LYS A 24 -19.67 9.00 31.75
CA LYS A 24 -19.95 8.41 30.43
C LYS A 24 -21.37 8.73 30.00
N GLN A 25 -21.49 9.30 28.83
CA GLN A 25 -22.75 9.56 28.13
C GLN A 25 -22.76 8.83 26.77
N ASP A 26 -23.91 8.77 26.10
CA ASP A 26 -24.00 8.20 24.76
C ASP A 26 -23.29 9.12 23.75
N GLY A 27 -22.13 8.70 23.27
CA GLY A 27 -21.32 9.41 22.27
C GLY A 27 -20.43 10.53 22.82
N TYR A 28 -20.31 10.73 24.13
CA TYR A 28 -19.38 11.70 24.75
C TYR A 28 -19.11 11.39 26.23
N LEU A 29 -18.16 12.12 26.81
CA LEU A 29 -17.80 12.09 28.24
C LEU A 29 -17.99 13.49 28.82
N LEU A 30 -18.48 13.60 30.04
CA LEU A 30 -18.83 14.86 30.70
C LEU A 30 -18.11 15.00 32.05
N GLY A 31 -17.73 16.21 32.43
CA GLY A 31 -17.13 16.56 33.73
C GLY A 31 -16.27 17.81 33.68
N ASN A 32 -16.07 18.46 34.83
CA ASN A 32 -15.23 19.65 34.99
C ASN A 32 -15.50 20.76 33.96
N ASP A 33 -16.74 21.02 33.63
CA ASP A 33 -17.18 21.99 32.60
C ASP A 33 -16.69 21.64 31.17
N TYR A 34 -16.29 20.40 30.93
CA TYR A 34 -15.94 19.87 29.61
C TYR A 34 -16.95 18.80 29.18
N ALA A 35 -17.23 18.78 27.85
CA ALA A 35 -17.84 17.64 27.18
C ALA A 35 -16.86 17.18 26.09
N VAL A 36 -16.38 15.96 26.19
CA VAL A 36 -15.40 15.38 25.25
C VAL A 36 -16.10 14.38 24.35
N THR A 37 -16.16 14.67 23.06
CA THR A 37 -16.78 13.84 22.03
C THR A 37 -15.81 13.51 20.91
N TRP A 38 -16.25 12.78 19.88
CA TRP A 38 -15.38 12.30 18.79
C TRP A 38 -16.10 12.25 17.44
N ALA A 39 -15.34 12.26 16.36
CA ALA A 39 -15.85 12.28 14.99
C ALA A 39 -15.99 10.88 14.34
N LEU A 40 -15.36 9.82 14.84
CA LEU A 40 -15.29 8.50 14.19
C LEU A 40 -14.66 8.56 12.78
N GLY A 41 -13.69 9.44 12.53
CA GLY A 41 -13.21 9.81 11.20
C GLY A 41 -14.20 10.73 10.47
N HIS A 42 -14.29 10.61 9.13
CA HIS A 42 -15.22 11.44 8.37
C HIS A 42 -16.69 11.10 8.67
N LEU A 43 -17.42 12.00 9.31
CA LEU A 43 -18.86 11.96 9.49
C LEU A 43 -19.61 12.69 8.37
N VAL A 44 -18.93 13.63 7.71
CA VAL A 44 -19.42 14.47 6.62
C VAL A 44 -18.52 14.30 5.41
N GLN A 45 -19.10 14.32 4.22
CA GLN A 45 -18.41 14.18 2.94
C GLN A 45 -19.02 15.06 1.86
N LEU A 46 -18.33 15.23 0.72
CA LEU A 46 -18.89 15.85 -0.47
C LEU A 46 -20.02 14.97 -1.04
N ALA A 47 -21.10 15.60 -1.48
CA ALA A 47 -22.24 14.91 -2.07
C ALA A 47 -21.86 14.22 -3.39
N LEU A 48 -22.56 13.14 -3.72
CA LEU A 48 -22.43 12.44 -4.99
C LEU A 48 -23.17 13.17 -6.12
N PRO A 49 -22.92 12.84 -7.41
CA PRO A 49 -23.51 13.51 -8.57
C PRO A 49 -25.03 13.66 -8.53
N GLU A 50 -25.73 12.70 -7.93
CA GLU A 50 -27.19 12.70 -7.83
C GLU A 50 -27.73 13.93 -7.07
N ALA A 51 -26.98 14.47 -6.10
CA ALA A 51 -27.35 15.67 -5.36
C ALA A 51 -27.31 16.94 -6.23
N TYR A 52 -26.63 16.87 -7.36
CA TYR A 52 -26.53 17.96 -8.36
C TYR A 52 -27.43 17.71 -9.60
N GLY A 53 -28.37 16.74 -9.49
CA GLY A 53 -29.27 16.39 -10.58
C GLY A 53 -28.67 15.48 -11.66
N CYS A 54 -27.42 15.03 -11.50
CA CYS A 54 -26.70 14.18 -12.44
C CYS A 54 -26.89 12.71 -12.07
N VAL A 55 -28.03 12.13 -12.39
CA VAL A 55 -28.34 10.72 -12.11
C VAL A 55 -27.84 9.83 -13.23
N GLY A 56 -27.08 8.79 -12.89
CA GLY A 56 -26.49 7.86 -13.86
C GLY A 56 -25.32 8.43 -14.64
N PHE A 57 -24.87 7.68 -15.65
CA PHE A 57 -23.74 8.06 -16.51
C PHE A 57 -24.26 8.55 -17.85
N HIS A 58 -24.35 9.86 -18.03
CA HIS A 58 -24.86 10.49 -19.23
C HIS A 58 -23.85 11.51 -19.75
N ARG A 59 -23.62 11.50 -21.08
CA ARG A 59 -22.63 12.37 -21.73
C ARG A 59 -22.96 13.85 -21.53
N GLU A 60 -24.25 14.20 -21.58
CA GLU A 60 -24.76 15.56 -21.41
C GLU A 60 -24.53 16.16 -20.02
N HIS A 61 -24.25 15.33 -19.02
CA HIS A 61 -23.96 15.81 -17.66
C HIS A 61 -22.47 16.17 -17.48
N LEU A 62 -21.59 15.75 -18.40
CA LEU A 62 -20.14 15.88 -18.22
C LEU A 62 -19.55 17.12 -18.90
N PRO A 63 -18.60 17.79 -18.24
CA PRO A 63 -18.11 17.50 -16.90
C PRO A 63 -19.05 18.03 -15.81
N ILE A 64 -19.16 17.28 -14.69
CA ILE A 64 -19.90 17.70 -13.50
C ILE A 64 -19.00 18.60 -12.67
N LEU A 65 -19.37 19.88 -12.54
CA LEU A 65 -18.61 20.91 -11.83
C LEU A 65 -19.52 21.59 -10.79
N PRO A 66 -19.59 21.04 -9.57
CA PRO A 66 -20.47 21.60 -8.53
C PRO A 66 -20.07 23.02 -8.11
N ARG A 67 -21.04 23.93 -8.02
CA ARG A 67 -20.86 25.31 -7.54
C ARG A 67 -22.09 25.74 -6.73
N PRO A 68 -22.03 25.73 -5.38
CA PRO A 68 -20.97 25.19 -4.52
C PRO A 68 -21.00 23.66 -4.40
N PHE A 69 -19.95 23.10 -3.83
CA PHE A 69 -19.98 21.71 -3.35
C PHE A 69 -20.93 21.59 -2.13
N ILE A 70 -21.75 20.56 -2.14
CA ILE A 70 -22.71 20.28 -1.06
C ILE A 70 -22.09 19.28 -0.07
N LEU A 71 -22.14 19.60 1.21
CA LEU A 71 -21.74 18.69 2.28
C LEU A 71 -22.94 17.84 2.72
N VAL A 72 -22.71 16.54 2.84
CA VAL A 72 -23.73 15.57 3.29
C VAL A 72 -23.16 14.64 4.36
N PRO A 73 -23.99 14.04 5.24
CA PRO A 73 -23.53 12.99 6.13
C PRO A 73 -22.92 11.85 5.31
N LYS A 74 -21.89 11.20 5.89
CA LYS A 74 -21.25 10.03 5.28
C LYS A 74 -22.28 9.07 4.71
N GLN A 75 -22.05 8.63 3.48
CA GLN A 75 -22.95 7.73 2.74
C GLN A 75 -22.35 6.34 2.65
N ILE A 76 -23.21 5.33 2.75
CA ILE A 76 -22.88 3.92 2.57
C ILE A 76 -23.72 3.32 1.44
N PRO A 77 -23.20 2.33 0.69
CA PRO A 77 -23.98 1.66 -0.35
C PRO A 77 -25.25 1.01 0.22
N GLU A 78 -26.36 1.12 -0.49
CA GLU A 78 -27.60 0.39 -0.22
C GLU A 78 -27.93 -0.52 -1.42
N ASP A 79 -28.12 -1.82 -1.16
CA ASP A 79 -28.38 -2.80 -2.20
C ASP A 79 -29.53 -2.36 -3.13
N LYS A 80 -29.23 -2.26 -4.43
CA LYS A 80 -30.16 -1.86 -5.53
C LYS A 80 -30.77 -0.46 -5.45
N LYS A 81 -30.45 0.36 -4.42
CA LYS A 81 -31.06 1.68 -4.22
C LYS A 81 -30.07 2.85 -4.25
N GLY A 82 -28.78 2.58 -4.57
CA GLY A 82 -27.75 3.61 -4.60
C GLY A 82 -27.05 3.77 -3.24
N TYR A 83 -27.11 4.96 -2.64
CA TYR A 83 -26.44 5.29 -1.39
C TYR A 83 -27.43 5.84 -0.38
N ARG A 84 -27.20 5.56 0.91
CA ARG A 84 -27.91 6.15 2.03
C ARG A 84 -26.95 6.72 3.06
N SER A 85 -27.42 7.66 3.87
CA SER A 85 -26.61 8.16 4.98
C SER A 85 -26.31 7.05 5.99
N ASP A 86 -25.07 7.01 6.49
CA ASP A 86 -24.63 6.08 7.53
C ASP A 86 -25.38 6.37 8.85
N PRO A 87 -26.16 5.43 9.40
CA PRO A 87 -26.89 5.66 10.65
C PRO A 87 -26.01 6.02 11.83
N MET A 88 -24.77 5.48 11.89
CA MET A 88 -23.82 5.80 12.96
C MET A 88 -23.31 7.24 12.82
N ALA A 89 -23.00 7.68 11.61
CA ALA A 89 -22.61 9.06 11.35
C ALA A 89 -23.74 10.04 11.70
N LEU A 90 -24.96 9.74 11.29
CA LEU A 90 -26.14 10.56 11.63
C LEU A 90 -26.37 10.67 13.15
N LYS A 91 -26.23 9.54 13.88
CA LYS A 91 -26.37 9.53 15.35
C LYS A 91 -25.30 10.42 15.98
N GLN A 92 -24.04 10.26 15.59
CA GLN A 92 -22.93 11.03 16.17
C GLN A 92 -23.02 12.52 15.82
N LEU A 93 -23.42 12.86 14.59
CA LEU A 93 -23.64 14.26 14.20
C LEU A 93 -24.73 14.93 15.04
N LYS A 94 -25.83 14.23 15.36
CA LYS A 94 -26.88 14.75 16.25
C LYS A 94 -26.34 15.02 17.66
N ILE A 95 -25.46 14.17 18.17
CA ILE A 95 -24.83 14.36 19.49
C ILE A 95 -23.93 15.59 19.45
N ILE A 96 -23.05 15.70 18.44
CA ILE A 96 -22.15 16.85 18.27
C ILE A 96 -22.94 18.14 18.13
N ASP A 97 -24.00 18.17 17.32
CA ASP A 97 -24.89 19.33 17.16
C ASP A 97 -25.50 19.79 18.50
N SER A 98 -26.03 18.83 19.28
CA SER A 98 -26.56 19.13 20.61
C SER A 98 -25.51 19.73 21.56
N LEU A 99 -24.27 19.24 21.51
CA LEU A 99 -23.16 19.73 22.31
C LEU A 99 -22.69 21.12 21.85
N PHE A 100 -22.58 21.34 20.57
CA PHE A 100 -22.16 22.62 19.97
C PHE A 100 -23.17 23.74 20.28
N LYS A 101 -24.45 23.44 20.24
CA LYS A 101 -25.49 24.41 20.62
C LYS A 101 -25.37 24.88 22.07
N LYS A 102 -24.94 23.99 22.98
CA LYS A 102 -24.87 24.25 24.44
C LYS A 102 -23.51 24.81 24.88
N CYS A 103 -22.47 24.68 24.09
CA CYS A 103 -21.12 25.09 24.49
C CYS A 103 -20.87 26.59 24.37
N SER A 104 -19.91 27.09 25.12
CA SER A 104 -19.37 28.44 24.98
C SER A 104 -18.32 28.53 23.91
N SER A 105 -17.47 27.49 23.78
CA SER A 105 -16.41 27.37 22.79
C SER A 105 -16.06 25.89 22.50
N ILE A 106 -15.35 25.67 21.42
CA ILE A 106 -14.93 24.34 20.98
C ILE A 106 -13.39 24.25 21.01
N ILE A 107 -12.86 23.14 21.50
CA ILE A 107 -11.46 22.77 21.38
C ILE A 107 -11.39 21.63 20.35
N VAL A 108 -10.71 21.88 19.26
CA VAL A 108 -10.52 20.93 18.16
C VAL A 108 -9.31 20.06 18.45
N ALA A 109 -9.55 18.78 18.69
CA ALA A 109 -8.55 17.78 19.04
C ALA A 109 -8.55 16.61 18.03
N THR A 110 -8.90 16.87 16.77
CA THR A 110 -8.65 15.95 15.65
C THR A 110 -7.17 15.90 15.34
N ASP A 111 -6.71 14.89 14.62
CA ASP A 111 -5.28 14.67 14.35
C ASP A 111 -4.61 15.94 13.78
N ALA A 112 -3.35 16.17 14.13
CA ALA A 112 -2.60 17.39 13.80
C ALA A 112 -2.10 17.37 12.34
N GLY A 113 -3.03 17.54 11.40
CA GLY A 113 -2.76 17.48 9.97
C GLY A 113 -3.93 17.95 9.11
N ARG A 114 -3.72 18.00 7.79
CA ARG A 114 -4.74 18.38 6.79
C ARG A 114 -6.05 17.62 6.97
N GLU A 115 -5.96 16.31 7.15
CA GLU A 115 -7.13 15.44 7.24
C GLU A 115 -7.94 15.70 8.51
N GLY A 116 -7.27 15.83 9.65
CA GLY A 116 -7.95 16.15 10.91
C GLY A 116 -8.62 17.52 10.90
N GLU A 117 -7.98 18.51 10.25
CA GLU A 117 -8.60 19.84 10.06
C GLU A 117 -9.83 19.75 9.15
N LEU A 118 -9.76 19.01 8.04
CA LEU A 118 -10.87 18.79 7.12
C LEU A 118 -12.06 18.10 7.81
N ILE A 119 -11.81 17.07 8.63
CA ILE A 119 -12.84 16.35 9.37
C ILE A 119 -13.63 17.32 10.27
N PHE A 120 -12.91 18.14 11.03
CA PHE A 120 -13.55 19.11 11.93
C PHE A 120 -14.33 20.18 11.14
N ARG A 121 -13.70 20.82 10.15
CA ARG A 121 -14.33 21.92 9.40
C ARG A 121 -15.56 21.48 8.64
N TYR A 122 -15.56 20.28 8.04
CA TYR A 122 -16.75 19.75 7.38
C TYR A 122 -17.91 19.51 8.36
N ILE A 123 -17.64 19.05 9.59
CA ILE A 123 -18.68 18.93 10.63
C ILE A 123 -19.18 20.30 11.03
N TYR A 124 -18.27 21.27 11.26
CA TYR A 124 -18.59 22.61 11.70
C TYR A 124 -19.46 23.36 10.68
N GLU A 125 -19.12 23.28 9.40
CA GLU A 125 -19.87 23.88 8.30
C GLU A 125 -21.21 23.16 8.07
N TYR A 126 -21.23 21.85 8.05
CA TYR A 126 -22.46 21.07 7.88
C TYR A 126 -23.50 21.38 8.96
N LEU A 127 -23.04 21.56 10.20
CA LEU A 127 -23.90 21.93 11.34
C LEU A 127 -24.17 23.44 11.40
N GLN A 128 -23.65 24.23 10.50
CA GLN A 128 -23.75 25.71 10.47
C GLN A 128 -23.37 26.34 11.83
N CYS A 129 -22.34 25.80 12.48
CA CYS A 129 -21.93 26.23 13.81
C CYS A 129 -21.20 27.59 13.71
N GLN A 130 -21.51 28.50 14.69
CA GLN A 130 -20.91 29.83 14.80
C GLN A 130 -20.10 30.02 16.10
N LYS A 131 -19.84 28.91 16.83
CA LYS A 131 -19.15 29.00 18.11
C LYS A 131 -17.65 29.21 17.86
N PRO A 132 -16.96 30.04 18.66
CA PRO A 132 -15.52 30.19 18.58
C PRO A 132 -14.83 28.87 18.88
N PHE A 133 -13.71 28.61 18.20
CA PHE A 133 -12.94 27.41 18.43
C PHE A 133 -11.44 27.66 18.44
N GLN A 134 -10.74 26.83 19.19
CA GLN A 134 -9.28 26.81 19.29
C GLN A 134 -8.77 25.41 18.96
N ARG A 135 -7.56 25.31 18.50
CA ARG A 135 -6.92 24.07 18.05
C ARG A 135 -5.97 23.52 19.09
N LEU A 136 -6.19 22.29 19.52
CA LEU A 136 -5.22 21.46 20.24
C LEU A 136 -4.32 20.78 19.19
N TRP A 137 -3.10 21.30 19.00
CA TRP A 137 -2.14 20.81 18.01
C TRP A 137 -1.08 19.98 18.69
N ILE A 138 -1.24 18.66 18.69
CA ILE A 138 -0.34 17.71 19.34
C ILE A 138 -0.11 16.49 18.44
N SER A 139 1.12 15.97 18.43
CA SER A 139 1.53 14.74 17.74
C SER A 139 1.81 13.57 18.71
N SER A 140 1.71 13.84 20.02
CA SER A 140 1.91 12.88 21.10
C SER A 140 0.67 12.84 22.01
N LEU A 141 0.23 11.64 22.37
CA LEU A 141 -0.90 11.41 23.28
C LEU A 141 -0.45 11.07 24.71
N THR A 142 0.81 11.34 25.06
CA THR A 142 1.28 11.26 26.44
C THR A 142 0.55 12.27 27.32
N GLU A 143 0.43 11.97 28.61
CA GLU A 143 -0.21 12.89 29.57
C GLU A 143 0.46 14.27 29.53
N LYS A 144 1.80 14.31 29.44
CA LYS A 144 2.61 15.54 29.34
C LYS A 144 2.29 16.29 28.05
N GLY A 145 2.24 15.58 26.91
CA GLY A 145 1.92 16.16 25.58
C GLY A 145 0.54 16.79 25.55
N ILE A 146 -0.48 16.10 26.06
CA ILE A 146 -1.86 16.61 26.11
C ILE A 146 -1.96 17.82 27.05
N LYS A 147 -1.39 17.77 28.25
CA LYS A 147 -1.42 18.91 29.20
C LYS A 147 -0.73 20.13 28.61
N THR A 148 0.43 19.94 28.00
CA THR A 148 1.18 21.04 27.36
C THR A 148 0.37 21.63 26.20
N GLY A 149 -0.24 20.80 25.36
CA GLY A 149 -1.07 21.25 24.26
C GLY A 149 -2.32 22.02 24.73
N LEU A 150 -3.00 21.56 25.77
CA LEU A 150 -4.16 22.25 26.38
C LEU A 150 -3.78 23.60 26.99
N ALA A 151 -2.55 23.76 27.47
CA ALA A 151 -2.03 25.02 27.96
C ALA A 151 -1.64 26.00 26.83
N ASN A 152 -1.41 25.49 25.61
CA ASN A 152 -0.95 26.24 24.43
C ASN A 152 -1.92 26.11 23.24
N LEU A 153 -3.22 26.25 23.50
CA LEU A 153 -4.24 26.24 22.43
C LEU A 153 -3.99 27.36 21.44
N GLN A 154 -4.13 27.05 20.16
CA GLN A 154 -3.95 28.01 19.06
C GLN A 154 -5.33 28.46 18.54
N GLU A 155 -5.40 29.71 18.05
CA GLU A 155 -6.61 30.23 17.44
C GLU A 155 -6.97 29.45 16.16
N GLY A 156 -8.25 29.15 15.96
CA GLY A 156 -8.72 28.38 14.82
C GLY A 156 -8.39 29.01 13.46
N SER A 157 -8.35 30.34 13.38
CA SER A 157 -7.99 31.08 12.16
C SER A 157 -6.54 30.86 11.69
N ALA A 158 -5.63 30.45 12.57
CA ALA A 158 -4.26 30.11 12.18
C ALA A 158 -4.19 28.89 11.24
N PHE A 159 -5.27 28.10 11.16
CA PHE A 159 -5.38 26.89 10.35
C PHE A 159 -6.27 27.06 9.10
N ASP A 160 -6.69 28.28 8.76
CA ASP A 160 -7.60 28.51 7.62
C ASP A 160 -6.96 28.13 6.29
N LEU A 161 -5.66 28.42 6.09
CA LEU A 161 -4.93 28.02 4.88
C LEU A 161 -4.71 26.49 4.80
N LEU A 162 -4.47 25.85 5.95
CA LEU A 162 -4.38 24.38 6.02
C LEU A 162 -5.72 23.75 5.63
N TYR A 163 -6.82 24.30 6.14
CA TYR A 163 -8.17 23.86 5.77
C TYR A 163 -8.43 24.08 4.28
N ALA A 164 -8.12 25.27 3.75
CA ALA A 164 -8.29 25.56 2.33
C ALA A 164 -7.55 24.55 1.44
N SER A 165 -6.30 24.21 1.77
CA SER A 165 -5.53 23.18 1.07
C SER A 165 -6.21 21.82 1.13
N ALA A 166 -6.66 21.40 2.31
CA ALA A 166 -7.35 20.11 2.50
C ALA A 166 -8.68 20.02 1.74
N GLN A 167 -9.48 21.10 1.77
CA GLN A 167 -10.73 21.23 1.04
C GLN A 167 -10.50 21.16 -0.47
N LYS A 168 -9.56 21.93 -0.99
CA LYS A 168 -9.26 21.95 -2.43
C LYS A 168 -8.73 20.61 -2.93
N ARG A 169 -7.95 19.91 -2.12
CA ARG A 169 -7.56 18.53 -2.41
C ARG A 169 -8.77 17.60 -2.51
N SER A 170 -9.69 17.66 -1.55
CA SER A 170 -10.90 16.83 -1.54
C SER A 170 -11.80 17.11 -2.76
N GLU A 171 -12.00 18.40 -3.09
CA GLU A 171 -12.77 18.85 -4.26
C GLU A 171 -12.12 18.37 -5.57
N ALA A 172 -10.80 18.52 -5.73
CA ALA A 172 -10.06 18.07 -6.92
C ALA A 172 -10.10 16.54 -7.09
N ASP A 173 -9.89 15.78 -6.02
CA ASP A 173 -10.00 14.31 -6.06
C ASP A 173 -11.43 13.87 -6.46
N TRP A 174 -12.47 14.59 -6.01
CA TRP A 174 -13.85 14.37 -6.41
C TRP A 174 -14.07 14.70 -7.92
N LEU A 175 -13.65 15.89 -8.37
CA LEU A 175 -13.81 16.34 -9.75
C LEU A 175 -13.18 15.35 -10.73
N VAL A 176 -11.92 15.03 -10.53
CA VAL A 176 -11.18 14.15 -11.44
C VAL A 176 -11.68 12.70 -11.32
N GLY A 177 -11.91 12.21 -10.11
CA GLY A 177 -12.34 10.84 -9.88
C GLY A 177 -13.71 10.54 -10.49
N ILE A 178 -14.69 11.42 -10.30
CA ILE A 178 -16.06 11.25 -10.82
C ILE A 178 -16.08 11.41 -12.34
N ASN A 179 -15.56 12.53 -12.85
CA ASN A 179 -15.67 12.84 -14.27
C ASN A 179 -14.87 11.88 -15.15
N ALA A 180 -13.62 11.57 -14.79
CA ALA A 180 -12.81 10.60 -15.53
C ALA A 180 -13.42 9.19 -15.52
N THR A 181 -13.96 8.76 -14.37
CA THR A 181 -14.65 7.46 -14.27
C THR A 181 -15.88 7.40 -15.15
N GLN A 182 -16.73 8.42 -15.13
CA GLN A 182 -17.93 8.44 -15.97
C GLN A 182 -17.60 8.56 -17.45
N ALA A 183 -16.70 9.48 -17.82
CA ALA A 183 -16.31 9.69 -19.21
C ALA A 183 -15.72 8.44 -19.85
N LEU A 184 -14.76 7.78 -19.18
CA LEU A 184 -14.19 6.52 -19.69
C LEU A 184 -15.24 5.41 -19.76
N SER A 185 -16.11 5.28 -18.74
CA SER A 185 -17.16 4.25 -18.74
C SER A 185 -18.19 4.46 -19.87
N ILE A 186 -18.53 5.72 -20.18
CA ILE A 186 -19.38 6.08 -21.31
C ILE A 186 -18.67 5.75 -22.65
N ALA A 187 -17.40 6.10 -22.80
CA ALA A 187 -16.62 5.81 -24.01
C ALA A 187 -16.49 4.31 -24.26
N VAL A 188 -16.34 3.50 -23.22
CA VAL A 188 -16.32 2.03 -23.34
C VAL A 188 -17.71 1.44 -23.61
N GLY A 189 -18.78 2.09 -23.15
CA GLY A 189 -20.18 1.69 -23.41
C GLY A 189 -20.70 0.54 -22.56
N GLU A 190 -19.87 -0.09 -21.73
CA GLU A 190 -20.28 -1.16 -20.80
C GLU A 190 -19.43 -1.15 -19.53
N GLY A 191 -20.06 -1.44 -18.38
CA GLY A 191 -19.37 -1.56 -17.08
C GLY A 191 -18.91 -0.23 -16.50
N ILE A 192 -18.20 -0.30 -15.38
CA ILE A 192 -17.62 0.86 -14.68
C ILE A 192 -16.10 0.73 -14.68
N TYR A 193 -15.45 1.79 -15.17
CA TYR A 193 -13.99 1.89 -15.23
C TYR A 193 -13.51 3.05 -14.35
N SER A 194 -13.35 2.76 -13.05
CA SER A 194 -12.97 3.79 -12.10
C SER A 194 -11.52 4.23 -12.29
N LEU A 195 -11.33 5.54 -12.29
CA LEU A 195 -10.04 6.22 -12.35
C LEU A 195 -9.86 7.12 -11.12
N GLY A 196 -8.64 7.53 -10.86
CA GLY A 196 -8.33 8.46 -9.79
C GLY A 196 -6.83 8.76 -9.71
N ARG A 197 -6.49 9.91 -9.16
CA ARG A 197 -5.15 10.48 -9.10
C ARG A 197 -4.07 9.54 -8.54
N VAL A 198 -4.42 8.69 -7.58
CA VAL A 198 -3.49 7.72 -6.99
C VAL A 198 -3.71 6.30 -7.51
N GLN A 199 -4.98 5.92 -7.71
CA GLN A 199 -5.36 4.60 -8.19
C GLN A 199 -4.80 4.31 -9.60
N THR A 200 -4.91 5.27 -10.51
CA THR A 200 -4.52 5.07 -11.92
C THR A 200 -3.00 4.93 -12.10
N PRO A 201 -2.13 5.79 -11.52
CA PRO A 201 -0.70 5.57 -11.61
C PRO A 201 -0.24 4.31 -10.87
N THR A 202 -0.91 3.90 -9.79
CA THR A 202 -0.61 2.61 -9.13
C THR A 202 -0.90 1.42 -10.05
N LEU A 203 -2.03 1.43 -10.78
CA LEU A 203 -2.31 0.45 -11.83
C LEU A 203 -1.25 0.47 -12.93
N ALA A 204 -0.87 1.66 -13.39
CA ALA A 204 0.14 1.84 -14.42
C ALA A 204 1.49 1.23 -14.03
N MET A 205 1.91 1.40 -12.76
CA MET A 205 3.13 0.75 -12.22
C MET A 205 3.06 -0.77 -12.36
N VAL A 206 1.94 -1.39 -11.96
CA VAL A 206 1.77 -2.86 -12.02
C VAL A 206 1.78 -3.34 -13.47
N CYS A 207 1.04 -2.68 -14.36
CA CYS A 207 0.96 -3.04 -15.77
C CYS A 207 2.32 -2.90 -16.48
N LYS A 208 3.01 -1.78 -16.28
CA LYS A 208 4.34 -1.54 -16.86
C LYS A 208 5.34 -2.61 -16.40
N ARG A 209 5.41 -2.87 -15.09
CA ARG A 209 6.28 -3.90 -14.52
C ARG A 209 5.97 -5.28 -15.08
N PHE A 210 4.70 -5.60 -15.29
CA PHE A 210 4.27 -6.86 -15.89
C PHE A 210 4.74 -6.98 -17.36
N LEU A 211 4.61 -5.90 -18.14
CA LEU A 211 5.09 -5.85 -19.53
C LEU A 211 6.61 -5.96 -19.59
N ASP A 212 7.34 -5.21 -18.75
CA ASP A 212 8.80 -5.27 -18.66
C ASP A 212 9.29 -6.68 -18.29
N HIS A 213 8.54 -7.38 -17.42
CA HIS A 213 8.85 -8.75 -17.05
C HIS A 213 8.57 -9.75 -18.18
N THR A 214 7.42 -9.65 -18.83
CA THR A 214 6.97 -10.64 -19.84
C THR A 214 7.68 -10.48 -21.17
N HIS A 215 8.06 -9.26 -21.55
CA HIS A 215 8.79 -8.98 -22.79
C HIS A 215 10.30 -8.99 -22.63
N PHE A 216 10.79 -9.28 -21.41
CA PHE A 216 12.22 -9.33 -21.15
C PHE A 216 12.91 -10.46 -21.91
N GLN A 217 13.93 -10.11 -22.66
CA GLN A 217 14.75 -11.08 -23.36
C GLN A 217 15.95 -11.45 -22.50
N LYS A 218 15.98 -12.69 -22.05
CA LYS A 218 17.12 -13.23 -21.29
C LYS A 218 18.34 -13.36 -22.17
N LYS A 219 19.46 -12.79 -21.72
CA LYS A 219 20.76 -12.93 -22.37
C LYS A 219 21.68 -13.78 -21.48
N PRO A 220 22.36 -14.78 -22.01
CA PRO A 220 23.39 -15.50 -21.27
C PRO A 220 24.59 -14.60 -21.03
N PHE A 221 25.31 -14.81 -19.95
CA PHE A 221 26.61 -14.26 -19.67
C PHE A 221 27.41 -15.22 -18.80
N TYR A 222 28.71 -15.06 -18.78
CA TYR A 222 29.64 -15.94 -18.10
C TYR A 222 30.49 -15.12 -17.15
N GLN A 223 30.90 -15.74 -16.04
CA GLN A 223 31.87 -15.19 -15.12
C GLN A 223 32.83 -16.30 -14.72
N LEU A 224 34.08 -15.97 -14.55
CA LEU A 224 35.07 -16.90 -14.01
C LEU A 224 35.14 -16.72 -12.50
N ARG A 225 35.02 -17.81 -11.78
CA ARG A 225 35.24 -17.87 -10.34
C ARG A 225 36.53 -18.60 -10.09
N LEU A 226 37.50 -17.95 -9.42
CA LEU A 226 38.76 -18.52 -9.06
C LEU A 226 38.73 -18.92 -7.59
N LYS A 227 39.12 -20.14 -7.28
CA LYS A 227 39.35 -20.61 -5.92
C LYS A 227 40.82 -20.40 -5.56
N HIS A 228 41.05 -19.73 -4.44
CA HIS A 228 42.36 -19.48 -3.87
C HIS A 228 42.49 -20.13 -2.48
N GLN A 229 43.72 -20.31 -2.02
CA GLN A 229 44.01 -20.74 -0.67
C GLN A 229 45.24 -20.01 -0.14
N LYS A 230 45.10 -19.40 1.05
CA LYS A 230 46.19 -18.80 1.82
C LYS A 230 46.04 -19.11 3.28
N SER A 231 47.10 -19.51 3.99
CA SER A 231 47.10 -19.79 5.42
C SER A 231 45.94 -20.71 5.87
N TYR A 232 45.68 -21.80 5.11
CA TYR A 232 44.58 -22.75 5.30
C TYR A 232 43.18 -22.20 5.09
N THR A 233 43.01 -20.92 4.68
CA THR A 233 41.72 -20.32 4.38
C THR A 233 41.47 -20.36 2.86
N ASP A 234 40.36 -20.98 2.47
CA ASP A 234 39.88 -20.95 1.08
C ASP A 234 39.04 -19.69 0.88
N PHE A 235 39.24 -19.01 -0.25
CA PHE A 235 38.47 -17.87 -0.67
C PHE A 235 38.28 -17.81 -2.19
N PHE A 236 37.33 -17.00 -2.66
CA PHE A 236 36.99 -16.92 -4.08
C PHE A 236 37.06 -15.49 -4.59
N SER A 237 37.50 -15.38 -5.84
CA SER A 237 37.42 -14.14 -6.60
C SER A 237 36.59 -14.34 -7.87
N ILE A 238 36.00 -13.27 -8.39
CA ILE A 238 35.09 -13.33 -9.53
C ILE A 238 35.44 -12.27 -10.56
N SER A 239 35.39 -12.67 -11.85
CA SER A 239 35.63 -11.75 -12.98
C SER A 239 34.42 -10.84 -13.23
N ALA A 240 34.62 -9.80 -14.03
CA ALA A 240 33.53 -9.08 -14.70
C ALA A 240 32.69 -10.04 -15.58
N LYS A 241 31.54 -9.56 -16.08
CA LYS A 241 30.69 -10.32 -16.99
C LYS A 241 31.32 -10.45 -18.35
N ILE A 242 31.38 -11.67 -18.89
CA ILE A 242 31.84 -12.01 -20.23
C ILE A 242 30.62 -12.46 -21.05
N GLU A 243 30.40 -11.86 -22.21
CA GLU A 243 29.21 -12.16 -23.02
C GLU A 243 29.42 -13.39 -23.92
N ASP A 244 30.65 -13.62 -24.39
CA ASP A 244 30.98 -14.75 -25.26
C ASP A 244 31.51 -15.96 -24.46
N LYS A 245 30.84 -17.10 -24.66
CA LYS A 245 31.22 -18.38 -24.06
C LYS A 245 32.63 -18.83 -24.42
N LYS A 246 33.01 -18.65 -25.69
CA LYS A 246 34.35 -19.08 -26.18
C LYS A 246 35.46 -18.26 -25.55
N GLU A 247 35.22 -16.97 -25.32
CA GLU A 247 36.16 -16.10 -24.62
C GLU A 247 36.33 -16.57 -23.16
N ALA A 248 35.25 -16.87 -22.46
CA ALA A 248 35.31 -17.41 -21.09
C ALA A 248 36.04 -18.76 -21.03
N GLU A 249 35.80 -19.68 -21.97
CA GLU A 249 36.46 -20.98 -22.06
C GLU A 249 37.94 -20.85 -22.42
N ALA A 250 38.31 -19.90 -23.27
CA ALA A 250 39.69 -19.62 -23.62
C ALA A 250 40.48 -19.08 -22.44
N LEU A 251 39.89 -18.12 -21.71
CA LEU A 251 40.51 -17.53 -20.52
C LEU A 251 40.64 -18.58 -19.39
N GLN A 252 39.65 -19.45 -19.19
CA GLN A 252 39.74 -20.56 -18.24
C GLN A 252 40.97 -21.45 -18.53
N LYS A 253 41.11 -21.91 -19.78
CA LYS A 253 42.21 -22.78 -20.18
C LYS A 253 43.60 -22.12 -20.02
N GLN A 254 43.65 -20.79 -20.21
CA GLN A 254 44.88 -20.03 -20.00
C GLN A 254 45.21 -19.92 -18.50
N LEU A 255 44.22 -19.64 -17.66
CA LEU A 255 44.37 -19.56 -16.20
C LEU A 255 44.76 -20.91 -15.57
N GLU A 256 44.27 -22.02 -16.12
CA GLU A 256 44.66 -23.37 -15.67
C GLU A 256 46.14 -23.67 -15.99
N LYS A 257 46.71 -23.10 -17.09
CA LYS A 257 48.12 -23.24 -17.46
C LYS A 257 49.04 -22.32 -16.66
N SER A 258 48.57 -21.12 -16.30
CA SER A 258 49.31 -20.15 -15.49
C SER A 258 48.51 -19.79 -14.24
N PRO A 259 48.47 -20.69 -13.23
CA PRO A 259 47.54 -20.59 -12.10
C PRO A 259 48.03 -19.63 -11.01
N MET A 260 48.33 -18.39 -11.37
CA MET A 260 48.78 -17.33 -10.46
C MET A 260 47.94 -16.07 -10.67
N ALA A 261 47.62 -15.40 -9.58
CA ALA A 261 47.00 -14.07 -9.57
C ALA A 261 47.81 -13.14 -8.67
N GLU A 262 47.95 -11.88 -9.06
CA GLU A 262 48.63 -10.85 -8.28
C GLU A 262 47.60 -9.94 -7.57
N VAL A 263 47.87 -9.55 -6.35
CA VAL A 263 47.08 -8.58 -5.60
C VAL A 263 47.44 -7.18 -6.08
N ILE A 264 46.52 -6.57 -6.84
CA ILE A 264 46.73 -5.20 -7.36
C ILE A 264 46.40 -4.16 -6.30
N SER A 265 45.30 -4.34 -5.58
CA SER A 265 44.94 -3.45 -4.48
C SER A 265 44.12 -4.19 -3.42
N THR A 266 44.21 -3.72 -2.18
CA THR A 266 43.34 -4.17 -1.08
C THR A 266 42.92 -2.98 -0.27
N GLU A 267 41.62 -2.85 -0.07
CA GLU A 267 41.02 -1.81 0.71
C GLU A 267 40.21 -2.42 1.86
N LYS A 268 40.43 -1.93 3.07
CA LYS A 268 39.68 -2.32 4.25
C LYS A 268 38.95 -1.10 4.79
N GLU A 269 37.66 -1.22 4.97
CA GLU A 269 36.81 -0.16 5.52
C GLU A 269 36.02 -0.70 6.71
N VAL A 270 36.05 0.06 7.81
CA VAL A 270 35.18 -0.24 8.96
C VAL A 270 33.86 0.52 8.78
N VAL A 271 32.83 -0.22 8.47
CA VAL A 271 31.46 0.29 8.26
C VAL A 271 30.66 0.16 9.53
N LYS A 272 30.09 1.29 10.01
CA LYS A 272 29.13 1.32 11.11
C LYS A 272 27.72 1.32 10.55
N GLU A 273 27.09 0.17 10.51
CA GLU A 273 25.70 0.01 10.09
C GLU A 273 24.75 0.44 11.21
N GLN A 274 24.05 1.53 10.99
CA GLN A 274 23.16 2.10 11.99
C GLN A 274 21.93 1.22 12.24
N PRO A 275 21.37 1.21 13.46
CA PRO A 275 20.11 0.57 13.76
C PRO A 275 18.99 1.07 12.84
N PRO A 276 18.01 0.22 12.49
CA PRO A 276 16.83 0.66 11.79
C PRO A 276 16.03 1.63 12.66
N LEU A 277 15.31 2.56 12.03
CA LEU A 277 14.31 3.36 12.72
C LEU A 277 13.07 2.52 13.06
N LEU A 278 12.19 3.06 13.89
CA LEU A 278 10.89 2.44 14.18
C LEU A 278 10.09 2.18 12.89
N TYR A 279 9.05 1.38 13.00
CA TYR A 279 8.10 1.24 11.89
C TYR A 279 7.20 2.47 11.79
N ASP A 280 7.03 2.96 10.56
CA ASP A 280 5.77 3.54 10.11
C ASP A 280 4.84 2.41 9.63
N LEU A 281 3.59 2.73 9.28
CA LEU A 281 2.66 1.72 8.78
C LEU A 281 3.16 1.02 7.51
N THR A 282 3.70 1.78 6.55
CA THR A 282 4.21 1.21 5.30
C THR A 282 5.39 0.26 5.54
N GLY A 283 6.30 0.61 6.42
CA GLY A 283 7.43 -0.24 6.82
C GLY A 283 6.97 -1.55 7.44
N LEU A 284 6.01 -1.49 8.38
CA LEU A 284 5.42 -2.67 8.99
C LEU A 284 4.73 -3.56 7.96
N GLN A 285 3.91 -2.99 7.07
CA GLN A 285 3.23 -3.73 6.00
C GLN A 285 4.20 -4.41 5.03
N LYS A 286 5.26 -3.70 4.63
CA LYS A 286 6.30 -4.24 3.74
C LYS A 286 7.00 -5.45 4.35
N GLU A 287 7.39 -5.34 5.61
CA GLU A 287 8.12 -6.41 6.28
C GLU A 287 7.20 -7.59 6.64
N ALA A 288 5.97 -7.34 7.08
CA ALA A 288 4.97 -8.38 7.32
C ALA A 288 4.63 -9.16 6.04
N ASN A 289 4.52 -8.46 4.89
CA ASN A 289 4.32 -9.13 3.60
C ASN A 289 5.53 -9.97 3.19
N LYS A 290 6.76 -9.42 3.33
CA LYS A 290 8.01 -10.13 2.98
C LYS A 290 8.20 -11.40 3.80
N LYS A 291 8.03 -11.32 5.15
CA LYS A 291 8.32 -12.42 6.08
C LYS A 291 7.17 -13.42 6.23
N TRP A 292 5.94 -12.93 6.31
CA TRP A 292 4.76 -13.72 6.68
C TRP A 292 3.69 -13.78 5.59
N ASN A 293 3.91 -13.10 4.46
CA ASN A 293 2.97 -13.01 3.35
C ASN A 293 1.59 -12.42 3.76
N PHE A 294 1.55 -11.59 4.80
CA PHE A 294 0.35 -10.84 5.14
C PHE A 294 0.10 -9.75 4.09
N SER A 295 -1.15 -9.52 3.73
CA SER A 295 -1.48 -8.37 2.87
C SER A 295 -1.31 -7.06 3.63
N ALA A 296 -1.20 -5.96 2.90
CA ALA A 296 -1.12 -4.63 3.51
C ALA A 296 -2.38 -4.30 4.32
N ASP A 297 -3.56 -4.66 3.82
CA ASP A 297 -4.83 -4.46 4.51
C ASP A 297 -4.94 -5.35 5.76
N GLU A 298 -4.61 -6.63 5.65
CA GLU A 298 -4.58 -7.56 6.79
C GLU A 298 -3.65 -7.06 7.89
N THR A 299 -2.45 -6.61 7.54
CA THR A 299 -1.48 -6.04 8.50
C THR A 299 -2.06 -4.82 9.21
N LEU A 300 -2.73 -3.92 8.48
CA LEU A 300 -3.40 -2.77 9.06
C LEU A 300 -4.54 -3.17 10.00
N GLN A 301 -5.37 -4.13 9.62
CA GLN A 301 -6.48 -4.60 10.46
C GLN A 301 -5.97 -5.22 11.77
N ILE A 302 -4.91 -6.03 11.71
CA ILE A 302 -4.28 -6.62 12.89
C ILE A 302 -3.70 -5.52 13.79
N ALA A 303 -2.95 -4.57 13.22
CA ALA A 303 -2.38 -3.46 13.98
C ALA A 303 -3.47 -2.57 14.59
N GLN A 304 -4.59 -2.35 13.89
CA GLN A 304 -5.74 -1.62 14.40
C GLN A 304 -6.37 -2.35 15.62
N SER A 305 -6.51 -3.68 15.54
CA SER A 305 -6.98 -4.51 16.66
C SER A 305 -6.06 -4.38 17.89
N LEU A 306 -4.75 -4.46 17.69
CA LEU A 306 -3.77 -4.29 18.78
C LEU A 306 -3.82 -2.90 19.41
N TYR A 307 -4.02 -1.86 18.62
CA TYR A 307 -4.21 -0.49 19.09
C TYR A 307 -5.49 -0.33 19.92
N GLU A 308 -6.62 -0.87 19.46
CA GLU A 308 -7.89 -0.81 20.17
C GLU A 308 -7.85 -1.54 21.51
N GLN A 309 -7.02 -2.59 21.60
CA GLN A 309 -6.72 -3.30 22.83
C GLN A 309 -5.67 -2.57 23.70
N LYS A 310 -5.12 -1.45 23.23
CA LYS A 310 -4.10 -0.64 23.89
C LYS A 310 -2.76 -1.38 24.06
N TYR A 311 -2.36 -2.25 23.15
CA TYR A 311 -1.07 -2.95 23.16
C TYR A 311 0.00 -2.24 22.35
N ILE A 312 -0.39 -1.46 21.35
CA ILE A 312 0.51 -0.65 20.54
C ILE A 312 -0.02 0.78 20.39
N THR A 313 0.84 1.70 19.96
CA THR A 313 0.45 3.06 19.57
C THR A 313 -0.32 3.08 18.27
N TYR A 314 -0.87 4.23 17.87
CA TYR A 314 -1.74 4.34 16.71
C TYR A 314 -1.06 3.91 15.41
N PRO A 315 -1.62 2.92 14.66
CA PRO A 315 -0.89 2.29 13.57
C PRO A 315 -0.81 3.10 12.28
N ARG A 316 -1.71 4.06 12.05
CA ARG A 316 -1.72 4.84 10.80
C ARG A 316 -0.76 6.04 10.87
N THR A 317 0.50 5.77 11.12
CA THR A 317 1.55 6.79 11.15
C THR A 317 2.43 6.73 9.91
N GLY A 318 2.87 7.89 9.43
CA GLY A 318 3.89 8.04 8.39
C GLY A 318 5.29 8.28 8.95
N SER A 319 5.41 8.51 10.27
CA SER A 319 6.69 8.77 10.91
C SER A 319 7.37 7.48 11.38
N LYS A 320 8.70 7.50 11.33
CA LYS A 320 9.61 6.49 11.93
C LYS A 320 10.33 7.06 13.16
N TYR A 321 9.95 8.28 13.56
CA TYR A 321 10.59 9.05 14.63
C TYR A 321 9.63 9.22 15.79
N ILE A 322 10.20 9.53 16.95
CA ILE A 322 9.49 9.90 18.17
C ILE A 322 9.94 11.28 18.63
N SER A 323 9.11 11.94 19.45
CA SER A 323 9.43 13.19 20.11
C SER A 323 10.23 12.98 21.43
N GLU A 324 10.81 14.06 21.96
CA GLU A 324 11.58 13.99 23.22
C GLU A 324 10.72 13.57 24.42
N ASP A 325 9.43 13.94 24.46
CA ASP A 325 8.53 13.51 25.55
C ASP A 325 8.24 12.00 25.50
N VAL A 326 8.07 11.42 24.30
CA VAL A 326 7.91 9.96 24.13
C VAL A 326 9.22 9.23 24.45
N TRP A 327 10.38 9.85 24.20
CA TRP A 327 11.67 9.25 24.56
C TRP A 327 11.80 8.99 26.05
N GLU A 328 11.23 9.82 26.90
CA GLU A 328 11.25 9.64 28.36
C GLU A 328 10.61 8.31 28.80
N GLU A 329 9.65 7.76 28.01
CA GLU A 329 8.97 6.50 28.28
C GLU A 329 9.74 5.26 27.80
N ILE A 330 10.66 5.39 26.85
CA ILE A 330 11.36 4.25 26.21
C ILE A 330 12.10 3.35 27.23
N PRO A 331 12.84 3.87 28.22
CA PRO A 331 13.49 3.00 29.23
C PRO A 331 12.51 2.09 29.98
N GLN A 332 11.30 2.56 30.25
CA GLN A 332 10.24 1.79 30.90
C GLN A 332 9.76 0.63 29.99
N LEU A 333 9.51 0.91 28.73
CA LEU A 333 9.10 -0.11 27.76
C LEU A 333 10.15 -1.21 27.58
N ILE A 334 11.44 -0.85 27.60
CA ILE A 334 12.54 -1.82 27.53
C ILE A 334 12.59 -2.70 28.78
N ARG A 335 12.44 -2.13 29.99
CA ARG A 335 12.37 -2.92 31.25
C ARG A 335 11.23 -3.93 31.18
N LEU A 336 10.06 -3.52 30.72
CA LEU A 336 8.90 -4.37 30.55
C LEU A 336 9.18 -5.57 29.60
N LEU A 337 9.93 -5.34 28.52
CA LEU A 337 10.38 -6.43 27.65
C LEU A 337 11.46 -7.31 28.31
N GLN A 338 12.35 -6.74 29.15
CA GLN A 338 13.36 -7.49 29.87
C GLN A 338 12.78 -8.42 30.95
N GLU A 339 11.64 -8.05 31.51
CA GLU A 339 10.90 -8.85 32.50
C GLU A 339 10.01 -9.91 31.84
N SER A 340 9.73 -9.79 30.55
CA SER A 340 8.89 -10.73 29.81
C SER A 340 9.65 -11.97 29.37
N GLU A 341 9.16 -13.16 29.72
CA GLU A 341 9.75 -14.44 29.30
C GLU A 341 9.94 -14.54 27.78
N ALA A 342 9.02 -13.97 27.02
CA ALA A 342 9.02 -14.03 25.53
C ALA A 342 10.11 -13.16 24.88
N TYR A 343 10.61 -12.11 25.57
CA TYR A 343 11.54 -11.12 25.02
C TYR A 343 12.82 -10.94 25.84
N ALA A 344 12.91 -11.58 27.03
CA ALA A 344 14.00 -11.34 27.98
C ALA A 344 15.39 -11.59 27.37
N ASN A 345 15.54 -12.59 26.52
CA ASN A 345 16.82 -12.93 25.92
C ASN A 345 17.36 -11.82 25.01
N GLU A 346 16.51 -11.32 24.12
CA GLU A 346 16.87 -10.24 23.21
C GLU A 346 16.94 -8.89 23.94
N ALA A 347 15.99 -8.61 24.82
CA ALA A 347 15.90 -7.34 25.53
C ALA A 347 17.06 -7.13 26.51
N LYS A 348 17.63 -8.18 27.11
CA LYS A 348 18.83 -8.10 27.98
C LYS A 348 20.08 -7.68 27.22
N LEU A 349 20.12 -7.82 25.90
CA LEU A 349 21.22 -7.32 25.07
C LEU A 349 21.23 -5.79 25.01
N VAL A 350 20.10 -5.13 25.30
CA VAL A 350 19.95 -3.69 25.28
C VAL A 350 20.33 -3.09 26.65
N LYS A 351 21.33 -2.20 26.63
CA LYS A 351 21.79 -1.49 27.83
C LYS A 351 21.04 -0.18 28.03
N ILE A 352 20.15 -0.09 29.01
CA ILE A 352 19.32 1.10 29.26
C ILE A 352 20.16 2.39 29.45
N GLY A 353 21.37 2.30 30.00
CA GLY A 353 22.26 3.45 30.16
C GLY A 353 22.96 3.95 28.88
N ALA A 354 22.82 3.23 27.75
CA ALA A 354 23.50 3.51 26.49
C ALA A 354 22.56 3.37 25.29
N LEU A 355 21.32 3.85 25.43
CA LEU A 355 20.32 3.78 24.36
C LEU A 355 20.65 4.70 23.19
N ASN A 356 20.46 4.22 21.97
CA ASN A 356 20.62 4.98 20.76
C ASN A 356 19.43 5.94 20.53
N LYS A 357 19.70 7.23 20.44
CA LYS A 357 18.69 8.29 20.27
C LYS A 357 18.39 8.66 18.82
N LYS A 358 18.91 7.96 17.83
CA LYS A 358 18.76 8.33 16.41
C LYS A 358 17.31 8.47 15.94
N MET A 359 16.39 7.75 16.58
CA MET A 359 14.96 7.81 16.29
C MET A 359 14.25 9.02 16.93
N VAL A 360 14.92 9.85 17.73
CA VAL A 360 14.34 11.03 18.36
C VAL A 360 14.51 12.24 17.45
N ASN A 361 13.40 12.79 16.95
CA ASN A 361 13.41 13.99 16.13
C ASN A 361 12.01 14.57 16.02
N ASP A 362 11.69 15.61 16.79
CA ASP A 362 10.38 16.27 16.83
C ASP A 362 9.94 16.78 15.45
N LEU A 363 10.87 17.34 14.64
CA LEU A 363 10.58 17.89 13.32
C LEU A 363 10.20 16.84 12.28
N LYS A 364 10.50 15.56 12.53
CA LYS A 364 10.19 14.44 11.64
C LYS A 364 9.02 13.59 12.14
N VAL A 365 8.46 13.94 13.28
CA VAL A 365 7.17 13.39 13.71
C VAL A 365 6.10 14.12 12.92
N THR A 366 5.25 13.35 12.22
CA THR A 366 4.09 13.87 11.50
C THR A 366 2.88 13.95 12.44
N ASP A 367 1.70 13.59 12.00
CA ASP A 367 0.48 13.55 12.80
C ASP A 367 0.60 12.61 14.03
N HIS A 368 1.40 11.55 13.88
CA HIS A 368 1.70 10.57 14.91
C HIS A 368 3.17 10.13 14.83
N HIS A 369 3.74 9.76 15.98
CA HIS A 369 5.09 9.19 16.05
C HIS A 369 5.16 7.75 15.52
N GLY A 370 6.37 7.20 15.38
CA GLY A 370 6.62 5.82 14.97
C GLY A 370 5.97 4.79 15.91
N LEU A 371 5.73 3.60 15.37
CA LEU A 371 5.02 2.54 16.09
C LEU A 371 5.83 2.03 17.28
N LEU A 372 5.18 2.00 18.45
CA LEU A 372 5.71 1.49 19.70
C LEU A 372 4.72 0.49 20.33
N ILE A 373 5.23 -0.37 21.20
CA ILE A 373 4.40 -1.05 22.19
C ILE A 373 3.99 -0.05 23.28
N THR A 374 2.99 -0.40 24.07
CA THR A 374 2.60 0.37 25.27
C THR A 374 3.05 -0.34 26.53
N GLU A 375 2.83 0.28 27.70
CA GLU A 375 3.06 -0.33 29.00
C GLU A 375 2.15 -1.53 29.28
N ARG A 376 1.05 -1.67 28.55
CA ARG A 376 0.12 -2.78 28.67
C ARG A 376 0.64 -4.00 27.94
N PHE A 377 1.09 -5.01 28.68
CA PHE A 377 1.54 -6.27 28.10
C PHE A 377 0.34 -7.14 27.65
N PRO A 378 0.39 -7.73 26.44
CA PRO A 378 -0.71 -8.54 25.94
C PRO A 378 -0.79 -9.90 26.63
N THR A 379 -2.01 -10.34 26.97
CA THR A 379 -2.26 -11.62 27.65
C THR A 379 -2.86 -12.71 26.75
N ASN A 380 -3.64 -12.32 25.74
CA ASN A 380 -4.38 -13.26 24.86
C ASN A 380 -4.38 -12.74 23.42
N LEU A 381 -3.27 -12.95 22.72
CA LEU A 381 -3.19 -12.60 21.30
C LEU A 381 -3.46 -13.81 20.41
N THR A 382 -4.13 -13.59 19.28
CA THR A 382 -4.13 -14.56 18.18
C THR A 382 -2.72 -14.72 17.61
N ALA A 383 -2.46 -15.80 16.90
CA ALA A 383 -1.14 -16.04 16.30
C ALA A 383 -0.68 -14.88 15.39
N LYS A 384 -1.61 -14.27 14.63
CA LYS A 384 -1.32 -13.14 13.74
C LYS A 384 -1.05 -11.84 14.53
N GLU A 385 -1.84 -11.56 15.56
CA GLU A 385 -1.61 -10.42 16.45
C GLU A 385 -0.27 -10.53 17.16
N ASN A 386 0.05 -11.74 17.68
CA ASN A 386 1.34 -11.99 18.30
C ASN A 386 2.50 -11.75 17.33
N THR A 387 2.35 -12.14 16.06
CA THR A 387 3.37 -11.91 15.04
C THR A 387 3.61 -10.41 14.84
N ILE A 388 2.56 -9.60 14.65
CA ILE A 388 2.69 -8.15 14.44
C ILE A 388 3.20 -7.46 15.71
N TYR A 389 2.70 -7.84 16.90
CA TYR A 389 3.21 -7.30 18.16
C TYR A 389 4.70 -7.59 18.34
N LYS A 390 5.13 -8.84 18.09
CA LYS A 390 6.54 -9.24 18.14
C LYS A 390 7.40 -8.42 17.18
N MET A 391 6.93 -8.18 15.95
CA MET A 391 7.66 -7.35 14.99
C MET A 391 7.90 -5.93 15.53
N ILE A 392 6.89 -5.30 16.15
CA ILE A 392 6.98 -3.94 16.70
C ILE A 392 7.90 -3.92 17.93
N ALA A 393 7.75 -4.89 18.85
CA ALA A 393 8.60 -5.00 20.03
C ALA A 393 10.08 -5.24 19.66
N THR A 394 10.36 -6.17 18.74
CA THR A 394 11.72 -6.43 18.25
C THR A 394 12.31 -5.18 17.59
N ARG A 395 11.52 -4.46 16.75
CA ARG A 395 11.98 -3.24 16.10
C ARG A 395 12.32 -2.12 17.10
N LEU A 396 11.60 -2.01 18.21
CA LEU A 396 11.96 -1.09 19.29
C LEU A 396 13.33 -1.45 19.87
N LEU A 397 13.56 -2.72 20.20
CA LEU A 397 14.86 -3.18 20.72
C LEU A 397 16.00 -2.94 19.72
N GLU A 398 15.78 -3.22 18.43
CA GLU A 398 16.73 -2.94 17.37
C GLU A 398 17.07 -1.43 17.30
N ALA A 399 16.03 -0.57 17.28
CA ALA A 399 16.18 0.88 17.08
C ALA A 399 16.98 1.57 18.17
N VAL A 400 16.92 1.08 19.40
CA VAL A 400 17.65 1.64 20.55
C VAL A 400 19.01 1.00 20.77
N SER A 401 19.37 -0.05 20.00
CA SER A 401 20.63 -0.77 20.13
C SER A 401 21.81 -0.03 19.51
N GLU A 402 23.01 -0.48 19.83
CA GLU A 402 24.25 0.01 19.24
C GLU A 402 24.32 -0.35 17.73
N PRO A 403 25.08 0.42 16.93
CA PRO A 403 25.35 0.07 15.53
C PRO A 403 26.04 -1.29 15.39
N CYS A 404 25.76 -1.99 14.30
CA CYS A 404 26.55 -3.13 13.87
C CYS A 404 27.83 -2.62 13.22
N VAL A 405 29.00 -3.09 13.68
CA VAL A 405 30.31 -2.72 13.12
C VAL A 405 30.86 -3.88 12.32
N LYS A 406 31.15 -3.63 11.06
CA LYS A 406 31.69 -4.61 10.10
C LYS A 406 32.99 -4.10 9.50
N GLU A 407 33.95 -4.97 9.32
CA GLU A 407 35.07 -4.74 8.40
C GLU A 407 34.68 -5.30 7.03
N VAL A 408 34.69 -4.44 6.02
CA VAL A 408 34.49 -4.81 4.61
C VAL A 408 35.83 -4.73 3.92
N GLN A 409 36.29 -5.86 3.38
CA GLN A 409 37.51 -5.92 2.59
C GLN A 409 37.14 -6.11 1.12
N LYS A 410 37.73 -5.24 0.25
CA LYS A 410 37.69 -5.37 -1.20
C LYS A 410 39.08 -5.51 -1.70
N THR A 411 39.37 -6.56 -2.43
CA THR A 411 40.68 -6.82 -2.99
C THR A 411 40.54 -7.08 -4.48
N LEU A 412 41.34 -6.39 -5.28
CA LEU A 412 41.42 -6.60 -6.70
C LEU A 412 42.63 -7.49 -6.98
N LEU A 413 42.39 -8.62 -7.62
CA LEU A 413 43.40 -9.51 -8.15
C LEU A 413 43.47 -9.36 -9.66
N GLU A 414 44.66 -9.43 -10.23
CA GLU A 414 44.87 -9.56 -11.68
C GLU A 414 45.44 -10.94 -12.01
N ALA A 415 44.90 -11.58 -13.03
CA ALA A 415 45.45 -12.78 -13.62
C ALA A 415 45.30 -12.71 -15.14
N LEU A 416 46.41 -12.84 -15.87
CA LEU A 416 46.45 -12.72 -17.36
C LEU A 416 45.75 -11.44 -17.86
N HIS A 417 46.05 -10.29 -17.25
CA HIS A 417 45.48 -8.97 -17.55
C HIS A 417 43.94 -8.91 -17.40
N THR A 418 43.38 -9.79 -16.58
CA THR A 418 41.95 -9.81 -16.25
C THR A 418 41.77 -9.57 -14.76
N ASP A 419 40.87 -8.66 -14.44
CA ASP A 419 40.53 -8.27 -13.09
C ASP A 419 39.58 -9.27 -12.43
N PHE A 420 39.90 -9.67 -11.20
CA PHE A 420 39.07 -10.53 -10.35
C PHE A 420 38.84 -9.86 -9.00
N LEU A 421 37.56 -9.62 -8.66
CA LEU A 421 37.18 -8.98 -7.41
C LEU A 421 36.97 -10.00 -6.29
N VAL A 422 37.63 -9.76 -5.16
CA VAL A 422 37.42 -10.47 -3.91
C VAL A 422 36.68 -9.56 -2.95
N LYS A 423 35.57 -10.01 -2.36
CA LYS A 423 34.85 -9.29 -1.31
C LYS A 423 34.79 -10.17 -0.06
N GLY A 424 35.06 -9.59 1.08
CA GLY A 424 34.88 -10.24 2.37
C GLY A 424 34.25 -9.31 3.37
N VAL A 425 33.50 -9.87 4.30
CA VAL A 425 32.85 -9.11 5.38
C VAL A 425 33.06 -9.85 6.68
N GLN A 426 33.65 -9.16 7.67
CA GLN A 426 33.78 -9.66 9.03
C GLN A 426 32.98 -8.77 9.98
N VAL A 427 32.06 -9.36 10.74
CA VAL A 427 31.33 -8.64 11.78
C VAL A 427 32.22 -8.52 13.02
N LEU A 428 32.59 -7.28 13.37
CA LEU A 428 33.41 -6.98 14.54
C LEU A 428 32.54 -6.80 15.79
N GLN A 429 31.38 -6.20 15.64
CA GLN A 429 30.38 -6.01 16.70
C GLN A 429 28.98 -6.18 16.13
N ALA A 430 28.21 -7.07 16.68
CA ALA A 430 26.88 -7.37 16.17
C ALA A 430 25.88 -6.23 16.33
N GLY A 431 25.95 -5.52 17.45
CA GLY A 431 25.03 -4.44 17.74
C GLY A 431 23.56 -4.87 17.59
N TRP A 432 22.75 -4.03 16.96
CA TRP A 432 21.31 -4.28 16.75
C TRP A 432 20.99 -5.59 16.01
N ARG A 433 21.91 -6.13 15.22
CA ARG A 433 21.70 -7.40 14.48
C ARG A 433 21.67 -8.62 15.39
N ALA A 434 22.14 -8.50 16.64
CA ALA A 434 21.99 -9.55 17.65
C ALA A 434 20.53 -9.71 18.12
N ILE A 435 19.71 -8.65 17.96
CA ILE A 435 18.29 -8.66 18.27
C ILE A 435 17.55 -9.43 17.16
N GLY A 436 16.64 -10.33 17.53
CA GLY A 436 15.83 -11.08 16.56
C GLY A 436 16.52 -12.25 15.86
N GLY A 437 17.72 -12.63 16.28
CA GLY A 437 18.39 -13.85 15.81
C GLY A 437 18.94 -13.81 14.38
N PHE A 438 19.10 -12.65 13.80
CA PHE A 438 19.54 -12.45 12.39
C PHE A 438 21.03 -12.75 12.14
N TYR A 439 21.68 -13.47 13.01
CA TYR A 439 23.13 -13.74 12.86
C TYR A 439 23.49 -14.74 11.77
N SER A 440 22.56 -15.56 11.30
CA SER A 440 22.91 -16.72 10.47
C SER A 440 22.37 -16.71 9.03
N ASP A 441 21.28 -16.04 8.69
CA ASP A 441 20.62 -16.30 7.40
C ASP A 441 20.40 -15.10 6.46
N GLU A 442 20.31 -13.86 6.93
CA GLU A 442 19.98 -12.73 6.05
C GLU A 442 21.20 -12.07 5.40
N THR A 443 22.38 -12.20 5.96
CA THR A 443 23.63 -11.80 5.27
C THR A 443 23.86 -12.64 4.00
N ALA A 444 23.31 -13.85 3.95
CA ALA A 444 23.35 -14.70 2.76
C ALA A 444 22.25 -14.36 1.74
N LYS A 445 21.09 -13.82 2.16
CA LYS A 445 19.92 -13.60 1.28
C LYS A 445 19.80 -12.19 0.70
N ASP A 446 20.33 -11.16 1.38
CA ASP A 446 20.42 -9.82 0.76
C ASP A 446 21.48 -9.76 -0.34
N SER A 447 22.43 -10.71 -0.35
CA SER A 447 23.41 -10.89 -1.44
C SER A 447 22.83 -11.54 -2.71
N GLU A 448 21.62 -12.13 -2.66
CA GLU A 448 20.95 -12.62 -3.87
C GLU A 448 20.48 -11.51 -4.83
N LYS A 449 20.44 -10.26 -4.38
CA LYS A 449 20.19 -9.11 -5.28
C LYS A 449 21.43 -8.63 -6.02
N ASP A 450 22.60 -8.79 -5.43
CA ASP A 450 23.84 -8.63 -6.13
C ASP A 450 24.25 -10.01 -6.64
N ASN A 451 24.08 -10.25 -7.93
CA ASN A 451 24.53 -11.46 -8.65
C ASN A 451 26.06 -11.68 -8.61
N GLU A 452 26.75 -11.20 -7.59
CA GLU A 452 28.16 -11.33 -7.37
C GLU A 452 28.36 -12.36 -6.23
N GLY A 453 28.61 -13.60 -6.62
CA GLY A 453 28.81 -14.71 -5.70
C GLY A 453 29.88 -14.45 -4.63
N ASP A 454 29.70 -15.09 -3.47
CA ASP A 454 30.64 -15.19 -2.37
C ASP A 454 31.03 -13.87 -1.63
N SER A 455 30.07 -12.94 -1.46
CA SER A 455 30.32 -11.66 -0.75
C SER A 455 30.48 -11.75 0.78
N ASN A 456 30.26 -12.92 1.40
CA ASN A 456 30.29 -13.10 2.87
C ASN A 456 31.44 -14.01 3.34
N GLN A 457 32.51 -14.10 2.60
CA GLN A 457 33.67 -14.89 2.99
C GLN A 457 34.56 -14.14 3.97
N VAL A 458 35.18 -14.87 4.93
CA VAL A 458 36.25 -14.37 5.77
C VAL A 458 37.55 -14.50 4.97
N LEU A 459 38.25 -13.37 4.77
CA LEU A 459 39.44 -13.33 3.96
C LEU A 459 40.70 -13.43 4.82
N PRO A 460 41.77 -14.13 4.36
CA PRO A 460 43.09 -14.02 4.95
C PRO A 460 43.65 -12.60 4.69
N GLU A 461 44.71 -12.26 5.37
CA GLU A 461 45.45 -11.03 5.05
C GLU A 461 46.04 -11.11 3.65
N LEU A 462 45.64 -10.17 2.77
CA LEU A 462 46.10 -10.02 1.41
C LEU A 462 46.93 -8.74 1.28
N VAL A 463 48.13 -8.81 0.74
CA VAL A 463 49.06 -7.69 0.63
C VAL A 463 49.26 -7.33 -0.84
N GLN A 464 49.29 -6.05 -1.17
CA GLN A 464 49.52 -5.55 -2.53
C GLN A 464 50.88 -6.06 -3.07
N GLY A 465 50.91 -6.50 -4.32
CA GLY A 465 52.06 -7.09 -4.99
C GLY A 465 52.26 -8.58 -4.67
N GLU A 466 51.43 -9.16 -3.83
CA GLU A 466 51.54 -10.59 -3.50
C GLU A 466 50.96 -11.46 -4.61
N SER A 467 51.69 -12.54 -4.96
CA SER A 467 51.21 -13.55 -5.89
C SER A 467 50.50 -14.70 -5.17
N ILE A 468 49.28 -14.98 -5.57
CA ILE A 468 48.42 -15.99 -4.95
C ILE A 468 48.12 -17.10 -5.96
N LYS A 469 48.31 -18.35 -5.53
CA LYS A 469 48.02 -19.50 -6.37
C LYS A 469 46.52 -19.69 -6.58
N ILE A 470 46.10 -19.91 -7.83
CA ILE A 470 44.77 -20.34 -8.21
C ILE A 470 44.71 -21.88 -8.05
N LYS A 471 43.78 -22.37 -7.26
CA LYS A 471 43.54 -23.79 -7.00
C LYS A 471 42.58 -24.43 -8.01
N ALA A 472 41.57 -23.66 -8.41
CA ALA A 472 40.57 -24.08 -9.39
C ALA A 472 39.99 -22.88 -10.11
N VAL A 473 39.58 -23.07 -11.36
CA VAL A 473 38.91 -22.10 -12.20
C VAL A 473 37.55 -22.67 -12.62
N GLU A 474 36.48 -21.96 -12.33
CA GLU A 474 35.12 -22.39 -12.65
C GLU A 474 34.42 -21.35 -13.52
N ILE A 475 33.76 -21.79 -14.61
CA ILE A 475 32.88 -20.91 -15.40
C ILE A 475 31.47 -20.96 -14.81
N LEU A 476 31.01 -19.82 -14.29
CA LEU A 476 29.63 -19.62 -13.89
C LEU A 476 28.81 -19.19 -15.09
N SER A 477 27.92 -20.06 -15.57
CA SER A 477 26.98 -19.74 -16.64
C SER A 477 25.69 -19.16 -16.03
N LYS A 478 25.43 -17.90 -16.29
CA LYS A 478 24.28 -17.16 -15.75
C LYS A 478 23.45 -16.57 -16.88
N THR A 479 22.23 -16.16 -16.58
CA THR A 479 21.37 -15.42 -17.49
C THR A 479 20.84 -14.17 -16.81
N THR A 480 20.72 -13.08 -17.56
CA THR A 480 20.05 -11.88 -17.05
C THR A 480 18.62 -12.23 -16.64
N GLN A 481 18.15 -11.66 -15.54
CA GLN A 481 16.81 -11.91 -15.00
C GLN A 481 15.87 -10.75 -15.32
N PRO A 482 14.59 -11.03 -15.63
CA PRO A 482 13.60 -9.97 -15.79
C PRO A 482 13.41 -9.19 -14.48
N PRO A 483 12.98 -7.93 -14.56
CA PRO A 483 12.54 -7.19 -13.37
C PRO A 483 11.50 -8.03 -12.62
N ALA A 484 11.68 -8.24 -11.32
CA ALA A 484 10.74 -9.03 -10.53
C ALA A 484 9.34 -8.39 -10.55
N LEU A 485 8.29 -9.21 -10.68
CA LEU A 485 6.91 -8.75 -10.53
C LEU A 485 6.71 -8.14 -9.14
N TYR A 486 5.82 -7.16 -9.04
CA TYR A 486 5.53 -6.58 -7.74
C TYR A 486 4.85 -7.59 -6.81
N THR A 487 5.39 -7.73 -5.59
CA THR A 487 4.64 -8.19 -4.42
C THR A 487 3.93 -6.98 -3.80
N GLU A 488 3.05 -7.17 -2.82
CA GLU A 488 2.48 -6.02 -2.10
C GLU A 488 3.57 -5.17 -1.44
N SER A 489 4.57 -5.80 -0.82
CA SER A 489 5.75 -5.13 -0.28
C SER A 489 6.48 -4.30 -1.35
N GLY A 490 6.70 -4.89 -2.53
CA GLY A 490 7.36 -4.20 -3.64
C GLY A 490 6.56 -3.02 -4.18
N LEU A 491 5.22 -3.18 -4.31
CA LEU A 491 4.34 -2.12 -4.78
C LEU A 491 4.24 -0.97 -3.77
N LEU A 492 4.09 -1.28 -2.47
CA LEU A 492 4.12 -0.26 -1.40
C LEU A 492 5.41 0.53 -1.43
N GLY A 493 6.57 -0.15 -1.62
CA GLY A 493 7.86 0.51 -1.78
C GLY A 493 7.93 1.40 -3.02
N ALA A 494 7.39 0.95 -4.15
CA ALA A 494 7.31 1.73 -5.38
C ALA A 494 6.40 2.97 -5.21
N MET A 495 5.26 2.83 -4.55
CA MET A 495 4.37 3.96 -4.22
C MET A 495 5.06 4.96 -3.28
N GLU A 496 5.77 4.49 -2.25
CA GLU A 496 6.52 5.33 -1.30
C GLU A 496 7.65 6.11 -1.97
N THR A 497 8.32 5.51 -2.96
CA THR A 497 9.48 6.11 -3.64
C THR A 497 9.16 6.63 -5.04
N ALA A 498 7.89 6.72 -5.39
CA ALA A 498 7.45 7.10 -6.74
C ALA A 498 8.03 8.45 -7.20
N GLY A 499 8.21 9.40 -6.30
CA GLY A 499 8.84 10.69 -6.61
C GLY A 499 10.29 10.61 -7.08
N LYS A 500 11.02 9.53 -6.75
CA LYS A 500 12.44 9.39 -7.18
C LYS A 500 12.61 9.23 -8.69
N THR A 501 11.56 8.85 -9.39
CA THR A 501 11.58 8.68 -10.86
C THR A 501 11.29 9.97 -11.61
N LEU A 502 10.93 11.06 -10.92
CA LEU A 502 10.64 12.35 -11.53
C LEU A 502 11.93 13.07 -11.95
N GLU A 503 11.90 13.70 -13.12
CA GLU A 503 13.01 14.47 -13.66
C GLU A 503 13.13 15.83 -12.95
N ASP A 504 12.01 16.47 -12.62
CA ASP A 504 11.97 17.74 -11.91
C ASP A 504 12.44 17.60 -10.46
N LYS A 505 13.44 18.41 -10.08
CA LYS A 505 14.06 18.35 -8.74
C LYS A 505 13.08 18.81 -7.65
N ALA A 506 12.30 19.87 -7.88
CA ALA A 506 11.37 20.40 -6.90
C ALA A 506 10.21 19.42 -6.65
N GLN A 507 9.64 18.82 -7.71
CA GLN A 507 8.62 17.79 -7.58
C GLN A 507 9.19 16.54 -6.91
N ARG A 508 10.45 16.18 -7.19
CA ARG A 508 11.14 15.07 -6.54
C ARG A 508 11.29 15.29 -5.03
N GLU A 509 11.71 16.50 -4.62
CA GLU A 509 11.87 16.86 -3.21
C GLU A 509 10.52 16.85 -2.48
N LEU A 510 9.45 17.32 -3.10
CA LEU A 510 8.09 17.31 -2.54
C LEU A 510 7.51 15.91 -2.33
N LEU A 511 7.75 15.01 -3.28
CA LEU A 511 7.36 13.59 -3.13
C LEU A 511 8.41 12.77 -2.36
N GLN A 512 9.55 13.36 -1.99
CA GLN A 512 10.57 12.70 -1.21
C GLN A 512 10.07 12.47 0.22
N GLY A 513 9.64 11.21 0.49
CA GLY A 513 9.08 10.79 1.77
C GLY A 513 7.55 10.63 1.79
N ALA A 514 6.82 11.28 0.89
CA ALA A 514 5.37 11.11 0.76
C ALA A 514 4.99 10.06 -0.30
N GLY A 515 5.64 10.07 -1.48
CA GLY A 515 5.28 9.21 -2.61
C GLY A 515 3.87 9.47 -3.12
N ILE A 516 3.23 8.43 -3.70
CA ILE A 516 1.80 8.47 -4.06
C ILE A 516 0.96 7.72 -3.03
N GLY A 517 -0.15 8.33 -2.62
CA GLY A 517 -0.95 7.89 -1.49
C GLY A 517 -0.24 8.06 -0.15
N THR A 518 -0.99 8.25 0.91
CA THR A 518 -0.46 8.29 2.28
C THR A 518 -0.25 6.88 2.82
N PRO A 519 0.56 6.69 3.86
CA PRO A 519 0.67 5.38 4.52
C PRO A 519 -0.69 4.77 4.90
N ALA A 520 -1.63 5.59 5.36
CA ALA A 520 -2.98 5.16 5.73
C ALA A 520 -3.85 4.70 4.53
N THR A 521 -3.58 5.18 3.31
CA THR A 521 -4.45 4.94 2.14
C THR A 521 -3.90 3.93 1.14
N ARG A 522 -2.58 3.68 1.12
CA ARG A 522 -1.95 2.77 0.13
C ARG A 522 -2.56 1.38 0.10
N ALA A 523 -2.80 0.78 1.27
CA ALA A 523 -3.45 -0.53 1.37
C ALA A 523 -4.85 -0.52 0.74
N ALA A 524 -5.66 0.49 1.06
CA ALA A 524 -7.01 0.63 0.51
C ALA A 524 -7.02 0.83 -1.02
N ILE A 525 -6.00 1.50 -1.57
CA ILE A 525 -5.82 1.66 -3.03
C ILE A 525 -5.54 0.30 -3.68
N ILE A 526 -4.63 -0.50 -3.12
CA ILE A 526 -4.34 -1.86 -3.63
C ILE A 526 -5.60 -2.72 -3.57
N GLU A 527 -6.33 -2.72 -2.46
CA GLU A 527 -7.60 -3.45 -2.33
C GLU A 527 -8.67 -2.95 -3.31
N THR A 528 -8.70 -1.64 -3.60
CA THR A 528 -9.60 -1.08 -4.60
C THR A 528 -9.29 -1.62 -6.00
N LEU A 529 -8.01 -1.68 -6.39
CA LEU A 529 -7.60 -2.26 -7.66
C LEU A 529 -7.99 -3.75 -7.77
N LEU A 530 -7.85 -4.51 -6.68
CA LEU A 530 -8.28 -5.91 -6.59
C LEU A 530 -9.81 -6.05 -6.71
N LYS A 531 -10.57 -5.27 -5.93
CA LYS A 531 -12.05 -5.27 -5.94
C LYS A 531 -12.63 -4.85 -7.29
N ARG A 532 -11.96 -3.94 -8.00
CA ARG A 532 -12.34 -3.49 -9.36
C ARG A 532 -11.92 -4.48 -10.45
N ASN A 533 -11.25 -5.57 -10.06
CA ASN A 533 -10.71 -6.56 -10.97
C ASN A 533 -9.73 -5.97 -12.00
N TYR A 534 -8.89 -5.01 -11.57
CA TYR A 534 -7.81 -4.46 -12.39
C TYR A 534 -6.51 -5.22 -12.20
N ILE A 535 -6.28 -5.72 -10.99
CA ILE A 535 -5.15 -6.57 -10.65
C ILE A 535 -5.65 -7.80 -9.91
N GLU A 536 -4.84 -8.83 -9.89
CA GLU A 536 -5.08 -10.05 -9.10
C GLU A 536 -3.82 -10.50 -8.38
N ARG A 537 -4.00 -11.25 -7.28
CA ARG A 537 -2.90 -11.92 -6.58
C ARG A 537 -2.63 -13.27 -7.23
N LYS A 538 -1.43 -13.44 -7.77
CA LYS A 538 -0.98 -14.74 -8.28
C LYS A 538 0.22 -15.19 -7.45
N GLN A 539 0.01 -16.14 -6.54
CA GLN A 539 0.96 -16.49 -5.49
C GLN A 539 1.31 -15.24 -4.64
N LYS A 540 2.57 -14.81 -4.62
CA LYS A 540 3.03 -13.60 -3.91
C LYS A 540 3.02 -12.35 -4.78
N SER A 541 2.76 -12.48 -6.08
CA SER A 541 2.86 -11.38 -7.04
C SER A 541 1.51 -10.76 -7.34
N LEU A 542 1.53 -9.46 -7.59
CA LEU A 542 0.41 -8.70 -8.15
C LEU A 542 0.59 -8.61 -9.66
N ILE A 543 -0.39 -9.06 -10.41
CA ILE A 543 -0.40 -9.00 -11.86
C ILE A 543 -1.66 -8.30 -12.36
N PRO A 544 -1.61 -7.62 -13.52
CA PRO A 544 -2.81 -7.03 -14.09
C PRO A 544 -3.73 -8.13 -14.64
N THR A 545 -5.03 -7.90 -14.53
CA THR A 545 -6.04 -8.66 -15.28
C THR A 545 -6.16 -8.12 -16.70
N ASP A 546 -6.92 -8.80 -17.58
CA ASP A 546 -7.23 -8.29 -18.91
C ASP A 546 -7.93 -6.92 -18.84
N LYS A 547 -8.86 -6.75 -17.89
CA LYS A 547 -9.54 -5.47 -17.66
C LYS A 547 -8.55 -4.38 -17.22
N GLY A 548 -7.66 -4.69 -16.29
CA GLY A 548 -6.64 -3.75 -15.84
C GLY A 548 -5.67 -3.36 -16.95
N MET A 549 -5.27 -4.32 -17.78
CA MET A 549 -4.40 -4.06 -18.92
C MET A 549 -5.10 -3.19 -19.98
N GLN A 550 -6.40 -3.41 -20.24
CA GLN A 550 -7.19 -2.57 -21.13
C GLN A 550 -7.25 -1.12 -20.62
N VAL A 551 -7.58 -0.92 -19.35
CA VAL A 551 -7.58 0.43 -18.73
C VAL A 551 -6.22 1.09 -18.89
N TYR A 552 -5.14 0.36 -18.56
CA TYR A 552 -3.78 0.87 -18.74
C TYR A 552 -3.49 1.31 -20.17
N GLN A 553 -3.87 0.52 -21.18
CA GLN A 553 -3.66 0.88 -22.58
C GLN A 553 -4.37 2.18 -22.96
N TRP A 554 -5.57 2.45 -22.42
CA TRP A 554 -6.31 3.68 -22.68
C TRP A 554 -5.72 4.91 -21.99
N VAL A 555 -5.12 4.73 -20.80
CA VAL A 555 -4.66 5.86 -19.96
C VAL A 555 -3.15 6.10 -19.97
N LYS A 556 -2.33 5.17 -20.47
CA LYS A 556 -0.87 5.19 -20.33
C LYS A 556 -0.17 6.44 -20.88
N SER A 557 -0.77 7.13 -21.83
CA SER A 557 -0.26 8.37 -22.42
C SER A 557 -0.87 9.63 -21.81
N LEU A 558 -1.78 9.48 -20.83
CA LEU A 558 -2.45 10.59 -20.18
C LEU A 558 -1.80 10.90 -18.83
N THR A 559 -1.82 12.16 -18.44
CA THR A 559 -1.23 12.64 -17.18
C THR A 559 -1.83 11.98 -15.94
N ILE A 560 -3.10 11.55 -15.99
CA ILE A 560 -3.75 10.83 -14.88
C ILE A 560 -3.08 9.49 -14.55
N ALA A 561 -2.31 8.92 -15.47
CA ALA A 561 -1.54 7.69 -15.25
C ALA A 561 -0.11 7.98 -14.74
N ASP A 562 0.31 9.26 -14.72
CA ASP A 562 1.63 9.67 -14.31
C ASP A 562 1.67 10.05 -12.82
N VAL A 563 2.74 9.66 -12.16
CA VAL A 563 3.05 10.06 -10.77
C VAL A 563 3.28 11.56 -10.66
N ALA A 564 3.80 12.19 -11.73
CA ALA A 564 4.10 13.63 -11.77
C ALA A 564 2.88 14.50 -11.43
N LEU A 565 1.69 14.11 -11.89
CA LEU A 565 0.45 14.83 -11.58
C LEU A 565 0.22 14.94 -10.06
N THR A 566 0.48 13.86 -9.32
CA THR A 566 0.36 13.90 -7.86
C THR A 566 1.37 14.84 -7.21
N GLY A 567 2.61 14.87 -7.73
CA GLY A 567 3.65 15.80 -7.26
C GLY A 567 3.30 17.25 -7.51
N GLU A 568 2.78 17.54 -8.67
CA GLU A 568 2.34 18.89 -9.05
C GLU A 568 1.21 19.39 -8.13
N TRP A 569 0.19 18.58 -7.91
CA TRP A 569 -0.90 18.93 -7.00
C TRP A 569 -0.43 19.15 -5.57
N GLU A 570 0.40 18.27 -5.02
CA GLU A 570 0.91 18.42 -3.65
C GLU A 570 1.77 19.67 -3.53
N SER A 571 2.51 20.06 -4.59
CA SER A 571 3.25 21.33 -4.64
C SER A 571 2.32 22.54 -4.57
N GLN A 572 1.26 22.54 -5.39
CA GLN A 572 0.29 23.64 -5.40
C GLN A 572 -0.47 23.73 -4.07
N LEU A 573 -0.87 22.59 -3.49
CA LEU A 573 -1.54 22.51 -2.19
C LEU A 573 -0.64 23.04 -1.06
N GLN A 574 0.66 22.76 -1.10
CA GLN A 574 1.61 23.29 -0.14
C GLN A 574 1.75 24.82 -0.28
N LYS A 575 1.76 25.36 -1.50
CA LYS A 575 1.76 26.82 -1.73
C LYS A 575 0.49 27.50 -1.21
N ILE A 576 -0.68 26.80 -1.25
CA ILE A 576 -1.90 27.33 -0.60
C ILE A 576 -1.69 27.42 0.92
N GLU A 577 -1.11 26.40 1.56
CA GLU A 577 -0.83 26.43 3.00
C GLU A 577 0.12 27.55 3.41
N GLN A 578 1.06 27.89 2.52
CA GLN A 578 2.03 28.98 2.72
C GLN A 578 1.47 30.37 2.38
N GLY A 579 0.25 30.43 1.80
CA GLY A 579 -0.35 31.68 1.33
C GLY A 579 0.24 32.18 0.02
N GLU A 580 1.01 31.39 -0.69
CA GLU A 580 1.69 31.76 -1.95
C GLU A 580 0.80 31.50 -3.18
N LEU A 581 -0.22 30.65 -3.07
CA LEU A 581 -1.18 30.36 -4.13
C LEU A 581 -2.61 30.55 -3.62
N SER A 582 -3.44 31.22 -4.41
CA SER A 582 -4.87 31.35 -4.12
C SER A 582 -5.59 30.00 -4.26
N PRO A 583 -6.46 29.61 -3.30
CA PRO A 583 -7.30 28.41 -3.44
C PRO A 583 -8.18 28.42 -4.72
N ASP A 584 -8.65 29.60 -5.14
CA ASP A 584 -9.48 29.75 -6.34
C ASP A 584 -8.69 29.52 -7.62
N SER A 585 -7.41 29.93 -7.67
CA SER A 585 -6.53 29.63 -8.81
C SER A 585 -6.37 28.13 -8.99
N PHE A 586 -6.09 27.40 -7.90
CA PHE A 586 -6.01 25.93 -7.93
C PHE A 586 -7.33 25.28 -8.40
N SER A 587 -8.48 25.79 -7.92
CA SER A 587 -9.79 25.27 -8.36
C SER A 587 -10.00 25.46 -9.87
N SER A 588 -9.63 26.65 -10.40
CA SER A 588 -9.74 26.92 -11.84
C SER A 588 -8.87 26.00 -12.68
N ASP A 589 -7.65 25.71 -12.23
CA ASP A 589 -6.74 24.78 -12.90
C ASP A 589 -7.31 23.36 -12.88
N MET A 590 -7.92 22.93 -11.76
CA MET A 590 -8.52 21.62 -11.63
C MET A 590 -9.78 21.47 -12.47
N GLU A 591 -10.61 22.49 -12.59
CA GLU A 591 -11.76 22.51 -13.49
C GLU A 591 -11.31 22.42 -14.95
N ALA A 592 -10.33 23.21 -15.37
CA ALA A 592 -9.76 23.15 -16.72
C ALA A 592 -9.17 21.77 -17.04
N TYR A 593 -8.42 21.19 -16.09
CA TYR A 593 -7.90 19.84 -16.22
C TYR A 593 -9.03 18.81 -16.36
N THR A 594 -10.07 18.92 -15.54
CA THR A 594 -11.24 18.02 -15.57
C THR A 594 -11.97 18.09 -16.90
N HIS A 595 -12.16 19.30 -17.48
CA HIS A 595 -12.70 19.49 -18.82
C HIS A 595 -11.86 18.77 -19.88
N SER A 596 -10.58 19.08 -19.94
CA SER A 596 -9.65 18.48 -20.91
C SER A 596 -9.60 16.97 -20.84
N LEU A 597 -9.56 16.41 -19.62
CA LEU A 597 -9.54 14.98 -19.40
C LEU A 597 -10.85 14.30 -19.81
N THR A 598 -11.98 14.92 -19.49
CA THR A 598 -13.32 14.45 -19.86
C THR A 598 -13.50 14.42 -21.37
N ASP A 599 -13.14 15.50 -22.05
CA ASP A 599 -13.23 15.59 -23.51
C ASP A 599 -12.32 14.55 -24.18
N THR A 600 -11.11 14.36 -23.66
CA THR A 600 -10.18 13.33 -24.13
C THR A 600 -10.80 11.94 -24.06
N PHE A 601 -11.41 11.56 -22.93
CA PHE A 601 -12.05 10.25 -22.80
C PHE A 601 -13.29 10.11 -23.69
N LEU A 602 -14.14 11.13 -23.78
CA LEU A 602 -15.34 11.10 -24.61
C LEU A 602 -15.04 11.09 -26.11
N ALA A 603 -13.85 11.55 -26.53
CA ALA A 603 -13.37 11.52 -27.90
C ALA A 603 -12.63 10.22 -28.26
N MET A 604 -12.34 9.34 -27.28
CA MET A 604 -11.66 8.07 -27.57
C MET A 604 -12.51 7.16 -28.46
N ASP A 605 -11.94 6.73 -29.57
CA ASP A 605 -12.51 5.67 -30.41
C ASP A 605 -12.14 4.30 -29.79
N ILE A 606 -12.95 3.86 -28.85
CA ILE A 606 -12.80 2.54 -28.22
C ILE A 606 -13.71 1.57 -28.97
N PRO A 607 -13.14 0.54 -29.64
CA PRO A 607 -13.93 -0.46 -30.34
C PRO A 607 -14.96 -1.09 -29.38
N GLN A 608 -16.23 -0.79 -29.63
CA GLN A 608 -17.32 -1.39 -28.87
C GLN A 608 -17.35 -2.87 -29.21
N LYS A 609 -17.28 -3.74 -28.22
CA LYS A 609 -17.58 -5.15 -28.43
C LYS A 609 -18.99 -5.20 -29.04
N GLU A 610 -19.12 -5.83 -30.20
CA GLU A 610 -20.45 -6.09 -30.73
C GLU A 610 -21.30 -6.73 -29.66
N LYS A 611 -22.33 -6.03 -29.18
CA LYS A 611 -23.23 -6.58 -28.17
C LYS A 611 -23.81 -7.85 -28.72
N LEU A 612 -23.47 -8.97 -28.09
CA LEU A 612 -24.00 -10.27 -28.45
C LEU A 612 -25.53 -10.18 -28.44
N LYS A 613 -26.15 -10.26 -29.65
CA LYS A 613 -27.59 -10.25 -29.80
C LYS A 613 -28.10 -11.69 -29.66
N ILE A 614 -28.68 -12.01 -28.54
CA ILE A 614 -29.29 -13.30 -28.28
C ILE A 614 -30.82 -13.10 -28.25
N THR A 615 -31.53 -13.71 -29.18
CA THR A 615 -32.99 -13.70 -29.14
C THR A 615 -33.52 -14.44 -27.93
N CYS A 616 -34.47 -13.87 -27.23
CA CYS A 616 -35.09 -14.51 -26.06
C CYS A 616 -35.68 -15.87 -26.40
N PRO A 617 -35.27 -16.98 -25.77
CA PRO A 617 -35.77 -18.32 -26.12
C PRO A 617 -37.23 -18.51 -25.75
N LYS A 618 -37.77 -17.71 -24.82
CA LYS A 618 -39.16 -17.82 -24.37
C LYS A 618 -40.15 -17.05 -25.25
N CYS A 619 -39.92 -15.74 -25.46
CA CYS A 619 -40.87 -14.92 -26.24
C CYS A 619 -40.48 -14.78 -27.72
N ARG A 620 -39.24 -15.03 -28.09
CA ARG A 620 -38.65 -14.90 -29.45
C ARG A 620 -38.80 -13.52 -30.12
N ASN A 621 -39.33 -12.53 -29.38
CA ASN A 621 -39.63 -11.18 -29.90
C ASN A 621 -38.65 -10.10 -29.45
N ALA A 622 -37.72 -10.41 -28.56
CA ALA A 622 -36.77 -9.44 -28.00
C ALA A 622 -35.38 -10.04 -27.86
N SER A 623 -34.36 -9.19 -28.01
CA SER A 623 -32.99 -9.60 -27.66
C SER A 623 -32.77 -9.50 -26.15
N LEU A 624 -32.09 -10.48 -25.58
CA LEU A 624 -31.74 -10.49 -24.13
C LEU A 624 -30.78 -9.35 -23.81
N LEU A 625 -31.04 -8.69 -22.69
CA LEU A 625 -30.08 -7.79 -22.04
C LEU A 625 -29.11 -8.64 -21.25
N LEU A 626 -27.82 -8.55 -21.57
CA LEU A 626 -26.76 -9.30 -20.92
C LEU A 626 -26.13 -8.44 -19.81
N PHE A 627 -26.36 -8.83 -18.56
CA PHE A 627 -25.72 -8.25 -17.39
C PHE A 627 -24.64 -9.20 -16.86
N GLU A 628 -23.78 -8.75 -15.99
CA GLU A 628 -22.71 -9.55 -15.38
C GLU A 628 -23.23 -10.85 -14.74
N LYS A 629 -24.36 -10.77 -14.02
CA LYS A 629 -24.91 -11.89 -13.25
C LYS A 629 -26.08 -12.60 -13.93
N VAL A 630 -26.77 -11.94 -14.87
CA VAL A 630 -27.99 -12.45 -15.49
C VAL A 630 -28.09 -12.03 -16.96
N ALA A 631 -28.72 -12.88 -17.76
CA ALA A 631 -29.28 -12.50 -19.08
C ALA A 631 -30.81 -12.41 -18.91
N LYS A 632 -31.40 -11.23 -19.20
CA LYS A 632 -32.81 -10.93 -18.94
C LYS A 632 -33.52 -10.45 -20.21
N CYS A 633 -34.75 -10.91 -20.44
CA CYS A 633 -35.60 -10.36 -21.48
C CYS A 633 -36.08 -8.95 -21.10
N PRO A 634 -35.99 -7.93 -22.01
CA PRO A 634 -36.50 -6.61 -21.73
C PRO A 634 -38.04 -6.55 -21.75
N ASN A 635 -38.71 -7.54 -22.32
CA ASN A 635 -40.18 -7.59 -22.30
C ASN A 635 -40.66 -8.05 -20.93
N GLU A 636 -41.31 -7.16 -20.17
CA GLU A 636 -41.81 -7.41 -18.83
C GLU A 636 -42.80 -8.57 -18.75
N ASP A 637 -43.66 -8.73 -19.73
CA ASP A 637 -44.63 -9.83 -19.82
C ASP A 637 -43.97 -11.19 -20.01
N CYS A 638 -42.76 -11.23 -20.55
CA CYS A 638 -42.02 -12.45 -20.80
C CYS A 638 -41.39 -13.01 -19.50
N GLY A 639 -40.81 -12.12 -18.68
CA GLY A 639 -40.18 -12.46 -17.42
C GLY A 639 -39.02 -13.45 -17.50
N TYR A 640 -38.41 -13.70 -18.68
CA TYR A 640 -37.29 -14.61 -18.84
C TYR A 640 -36.01 -14.07 -18.23
N VAL A 641 -35.38 -14.87 -17.33
CA VAL A 641 -34.10 -14.58 -16.72
C VAL A 641 -33.25 -15.85 -16.67
N LEU A 642 -32.02 -15.75 -17.17
CA LEU A 642 -30.98 -16.78 -17.04
C LEU A 642 -29.86 -16.26 -16.15
N PHE A 643 -29.55 -16.99 -15.05
CA PHE A 643 -28.41 -16.67 -14.19
C PHE A 643 -27.10 -17.10 -14.86
N ARG A 644 -26.12 -16.20 -14.88
CA ARG A 644 -24.83 -16.42 -15.53
C ARG A 644 -23.82 -17.16 -14.64
N ASN A 645 -24.13 -17.41 -13.38
CA ASN A 645 -23.33 -18.26 -12.52
C ASN A 645 -24.07 -19.58 -12.28
N VAL A 646 -23.54 -20.66 -12.82
CA VAL A 646 -24.13 -21.98 -12.70
C VAL A 646 -23.15 -22.90 -11.98
N CYS A 647 -23.52 -23.36 -10.77
CA CYS A 647 -22.69 -24.24 -9.96
C CYS A 647 -21.25 -23.73 -9.74
N GLY A 648 -21.12 -22.43 -9.47
CA GLY A 648 -19.83 -21.77 -9.21
C GLY A 648 -18.99 -21.48 -10.45
N LYS A 649 -19.54 -21.67 -11.67
CA LYS A 649 -18.88 -21.34 -12.94
C LYS A 649 -19.65 -20.23 -13.67
N PRO A 650 -18.95 -19.17 -14.12
CA PRO A 650 -19.58 -18.11 -14.91
C PRO A 650 -19.86 -18.59 -16.35
N LEU A 651 -21.04 -18.29 -16.86
CA LEU A 651 -21.36 -18.43 -18.29
C LEU A 651 -20.86 -17.16 -19.01
N THR A 652 -19.70 -17.27 -19.65
CA THR A 652 -19.13 -16.19 -20.48
C THR A 652 -20.03 -15.91 -21.68
N ASP A 653 -19.85 -14.75 -22.34
CA ASP A 653 -20.61 -14.40 -23.54
C ASP A 653 -20.45 -15.45 -24.65
N GLU A 654 -19.26 -16.04 -24.79
CA GLU A 654 -19.00 -17.12 -25.74
C GLU A 654 -19.78 -18.41 -25.41
N LEU A 655 -19.85 -18.75 -24.11
CA LEU A 655 -20.64 -19.90 -23.66
C LEU A 655 -22.14 -19.65 -23.84
N LEU A 656 -22.62 -18.43 -23.58
CA LEU A 656 -24.00 -18.03 -23.83
C LEU A 656 -24.30 -18.10 -25.33
N LYS A 657 -23.44 -17.52 -26.16
CA LYS A 657 -23.59 -17.60 -27.63
C LYS A 657 -23.73 -19.05 -28.08
N THR A 658 -22.81 -19.90 -27.65
CA THR A 658 -22.83 -21.32 -28.01
C THR A 658 -24.08 -22.04 -27.48
N LEU A 659 -24.52 -21.73 -26.24
CA LEU A 659 -25.71 -22.30 -25.64
C LEU A 659 -26.96 -21.94 -26.42
N PHE A 660 -27.13 -20.68 -26.84
CA PHE A 660 -28.32 -20.22 -27.54
C PHE A 660 -28.31 -20.53 -29.05
N GLU A 661 -27.11 -20.59 -29.69
CA GLU A 661 -26.99 -20.95 -31.10
C GLU A 661 -27.04 -22.47 -31.34
N LYS A 662 -26.40 -23.26 -30.44
CA LYS A 662 -26.25 -24.71 -30.61
C LYS A 662 -27.12 -25.54 -29.64
N GLY A 663 -27.86 -24.87 -28.73
CA GLY A 663 -28.68 -25.54 -27.71
C GLY A 663 -27.88 -26.17 -26.58
N LYS A 664 -26.52 -26.17 -26.62
CA LYS A 664 -25.64 -26.86 -25.69
C LYS A 664 -24.29 -26.18 -25.58
N THR A 665 -23.75 -26.09 -24.35
CA THR A 665 -22.39 -25.59 -24.12
C THR A 665 -21.33 -26.65 -24.41
N PRO A 666 -20.05 -26.28 -24.60
CA PRO A 666 -18.94 -27.20 -24.43
C PRO A 666 -18.90 -27.76 -23.00
N LEU A 667 -18.13 -28.84 -22.79
CA LEU A 667 -17.98 -29.45 -21.45
C LEU A 667 -17.37 -28.45 -20.46
N ILE A 668 -18.14 -28.07 -19.45
CA ILE A 668 -17.68 -27.17 -18.37
C ILE A 668 -17.15 -28.03 -17.22
N LYS A 669 -15.85 -27.89 -16.94
CA LYS A 669 -15.16 -28.67 -15.93
C LYS A 669 -15.18 -28.01 -14.55
N GLY A 670 -15.23 -28.84 -13.49
CA GLY A 670 -15.06 -28.42 -12.11
C GLY A 670 -16.22 -27.56 -11.58
N MET A 671 -17.43 -27.81 -11.99
CA MET A 671 -18.66 -27.26 -11.39
C MET A 671 -18.82 -27.82 -9.96
N LYS A 672 -19.40 -27.02 -9.04
CA LYS A 672 -19.60 -27.41 -7.64
C LYS A 672 -21.06 -27.75 -7.39
N SER A 673 -21.32 -28.98 -6.90
CA SER A 673 -22.66 -29.35 -6.43
C SER A 673 -23.04 -28.64 -5.12
N LYS A 674 -24.28 -28.70 -4.73
CA LYS A 674 -24.77 -28.20 -3.42
C LYS A 674 -24.08 -28.90 -2.23
N SER A 675 -23.61 -30.12 -2.41
CA SER A 675 -22.85 -30.88 -1.41
C SER A 675 -21.34 -30.60 -1.41
N GLY A 676 -20.86 -29.65 -2.27
CA GLY A 676 -19.44 -29.30 -2.37
C GLY A 676 -18.59 -30.17 -3.27
N SER A 677 -19.12 -31.30 -3.79
CA SER A 677 -18.39 -32.17 -4.72
C SER A 677 -18.25 -31.49 -6.11
N THR A 678 -17.13 -31.75 -6.78
CA THR A 678 -16.89 -31.24 -8.14
C THR A 678 -17.38 -32.23 -9.19
N PHE A 679 -17.96 -31.72 -10.29
CA PHE A 679 -18.40 -32.47 -11.44
C PHE A 679 -18.19 -31.72 -12.75
N ASP A 680 -18.15 -32.45 -13.85
CA ASP A 680 -18.08 -31.91 -15.20
C ASP A 680 -19.42 -32.15 -15.90
N ALA A 681 -19.98 -31.14 -16.57
CA ALA A 681 -21.23 -31.27 -17.29
C ALA A 681 -21.31 -30.30 -18.47
N TYR A 682 -22.15 -30.62 -19.44
CA TYR A 682 -22.66 -29.71 -20.43
C TYR A 682 -23.92 -29.02 -19.88
N ILE A 683 -24.20 -27.82 -20.30
CA ILE A 683 -25.48 -27.16 -20.06
C ILE A 683 -26.26 -27.20 -21.36
N HIS A 684 -27.46 -27.75 -21.31
CA HIS A 684 -28.37 -27.86 -22.43
C HIS A 684 -29.55 -26.91 -22.25
N LEU A 685 -29.93 -26.19 -23.34
CA LEU A 685 -31.07 -25.29 -23.36
C LEU A 685 -32.32 -26.07 -23.81
N LYS A 686 -33.34 -26.10 -22.97
CA LYS A 686 -34.65 -26.69 -23.32
C LYS A 686 -35.48 -25.77 -24.18
N GLU A 687 -36.51 -26.29 -24.84
CA GLU A 687 -37.43 -25.51 -25.71
C GLU A 687 -38.18 -24.39 -24.94
N ASN A 688 -38.43 -24.57 -23.65
CA ASN A 688 -39.05 -23.57 -22.80
C ASN A 688 -38.08 -22.48 -22.31
N GLY A 689 -36.83 -22.53 -22.73
CA GLY A 689 -35.75 -21.62 -22.29
C GLY A 689 -35.08 -21.99 -20.99
N GLU A 690 -35.47 -23.03 -20.27
CA GLU A 690 -34.80 -23.51 -19.10
C GLU A 690 -33.50 -24.23 -19.44
N THR A 691 -32.57 -24.27 -18.50
CA THR A 691 -31.32 -25.02 -18.66
C THR A 691 -31.34 -26.34 -17.88
N ALA A 692 -30.69 -27.34 -18.42
CA ALA A 692 -30.50 -28.66 -17.78
C ALA A 692 -29.04 -29.10 -17.89
N PHE A 693 -28.60 -29.97 -16.98
CA PHE A 693 -27.27 -30.60 -17.05
C PHE A 693 -27.34 -31.88 -17.89
N GLU A 694 -26.33 -32.04 -18.72
CA GLU A 694 -26.04 -33.30 -19.40
C GLU A 694 -24.63 -33.75 -19.01
N PHE A 695 -24.51 -34.94 -18.51
CA PHE A 695 -23.24 -35.48 -18.02
C PHE A 695 -22.53 -36.25 -19.15
N PRO A 696 -21.18 -36.14 -19.25
CA PRO A 696 -20.42 -36.95 -20.18
C PRO A 696 -20.58 -38.43 -19.89
N GLU A 697 -20.69 -39.24 -20.95
CA GLU A 697 -20.73 -40.73 -20.79
C GLU A 697 -19.49 -41.18 -20.02
N LYS A 698 -19.71 -42.01 -18.99
CA LYS A 698 -18.62 -42.65 -18.25
C LYS A 698 -17.96 -43.68 -19.15
N THR A 699 -16.83 -43.35 -19.76
CA THR A 699 -15.98 -44.38 -20.40
C THR A 699 -15.54 -45.38 -19.34
N SER A 700 -16.16 -46.56 -19.33
CA SER A 700 -15.75 -47.71 -18.52
C SER A 700 -14.32 -48.08 -18.94
N LYS A 701 -13.30 -47.72 -18.13
CA LYS A 701 -11.98 -48.36 -18.26
C LYS A 701 -12.15 -49.86 -17.96
N LYS A 702 -12.19 -50.67 -19.00
CA LYS A 702 -11.98 -52.13 -18.86
C LYS A 702 -10.67 -52.35 -18.12
N ARG A 703 -10.75 -52.82 -16.88
CA ARG A 703 -9.56 -53.35 -16.20
C ARG A 703 -9.12 -54.59 -17.03
N LYS A 704 -7.95 -54.50 -17.62
CA LYS A 704 -7.24 -55.71 -18.07
C LYS A 704 -6.71 -56.40 -16.83
N TYR A 705 -7.18 -57.62 -16.62
CA TYR A 705 -6.61 -58.58 -15.69
C TYR A 705 -5.23 -59.02 -16.22
#